data_0f5502a76a3cfcd4de227073b387b282
#
_entry.id   0f5502a76a3cfcd4de227073b387b282
#
_cell.length_a   1.000
_cell.length_b   1.000
_cell.length_c   1.000
_cell.angle_alpha   90.00
_cell.angle_beta   90.00
_cell.angle_gamma   90.00
#
_symmetry.space_group_name_H-M   'P 1'
#
loop_
_entity.id
_entity.type
_entity.pdbx_description
1 polymer ?
#
loop_
_entity_poly.entity_id
_entity_poly.type
_entity_poly.pdbx_seq_one_letter_code
_entity_poly.pdbx_strand_id
1 'polypeptide(L)'
;MIRTPDQRIRVFVSSTLRELAEERAAARRAIEALRLAPVLFELGARPHPPRALYRSYLQQSDVFVGIYADSYGWVAPEEEVSGLEDEYNLAPASMPKLIYVKAGAARDERLTALIARIQSDDTAAYLPFHTADELEARLGDDLATLMAERFEQSRSADRDDDGPHAGALVSRVPVPYTTTIGRADDVTAVVHMLTHGGDRLVSLIGPGGIGKSRLAIEVCLAAAHEFPDGVYFVALENVLEPALLLPTIAYSLGIRDNGEAAIEERISRALEGRHVLIALDNFEQIMDAAPVLVRLYTVAPLASFLVTSRVVLRIRGERVYDVQALTTPADGVPATLERAERSSACALFVDRAQAAAPAFALAESNAGAVMDICRRLQGLPLAIELAAAKVRMLSPHAIAERLERSLPLLTAAVRDMPERHRTMRATLEWSVSLLPAAQRALLEDLGVFAERFTLEAVEALEPGRAWEGGAIEGLAALVDGSLVTQTDFDGRSVLSLLAIVREYAVGRLEERGEADLVRAAHADYYRGLVVRLAPQLGGGGRAQAVAELGLQLANLRAAVRHLVHTDRLDDAGDFAWALLIYWWIMGLFAGVRVWMLELLAKDQPITQHTRAVAWFFSLWGQLWQRPAQEVVAGLGEVTRLFSESGDEDAAAMAFAARATARVQLPDPDVDRAESELNEAVARLHTIGNPWGEAITRVSLGRVAWLRGSIDDALAHLERATAIAEEGGDLFTRSIADNQKGRLLIVRGSVDEAERVFVRTLLDSLRLRHEEGAAYGLEGLCAVAAARGEPRLAGALSAAATAIRHRVGVFDVEAFTVHSLSLDAARATAPQLVAEGEALGEGLTLAEAVALALPEPERTRAAEVLARW
;
A
#
# COMPACT_ATOMS: atom_id res chain seq x y z
N MET A 1 -9.69 1.50 21.49
CA MET A 1 -11.11 1.26 21.87
C MET A 1 -11.79 0.67 20.64
N ILE A 2 -12.13 -0.63 20.66
CA ILE A 2 -12.83 -1.28 19.55
C ILE A 2 -14.24 -0.69 19.53
N ARG A 3 -14.55 0.11 18.50
CA ARG A 3 -15.93 0.56 18.26
C ARG A 3 -16.73 -0.67 17.82
N THR A 4 -17.93 -0.84 18.39
CA THR A 4 -18.90 -1.86 17.99
C THR A 4 -19.17 -1.80 16.47
N PRO A 5 -19.73 -2.86 15.82
CA PRO A 5 -20.04 -2.87 14.38
C PRO A 5 -20.88 -1.70 13.89
N ASP A 6 -21.55 -0.96 14.76
CA ASP A 6 -22.25 0.28 14.45
C ASP A 6 -21.23 1.45 14.47
N GLN A 7 -20.62 1.73 13.33
CA GLN A 7 -19.65 2.83 13.15
C GLN A 7 -20.31 4.21 12.96
N ARG A 8 -21.61 4.36 13.29
CA ARG A 8 -22.28 5.65 13.15
C ARG A 8 -21.75 6.66 14.16
N ILE A 9 -21.56 7.91 13.71
CA ILE A 9 -21.27 9.05 14.58
C ILE A 9 -22.36 9.19 15.61
N ARG A 10 -22.02 9.33 16.88
CA ARG A 10 -22.93 9.38 18.02
C ARG A 10 -23.15 10.83 18.43
N VAL A 11 -24.42 11.23 18.43
CA VAL A 11 -24.85 12.60 18.80
C VAL A 11 -25.55 12.56 20.16
N PHE A 12 -24.89 13.11 21.18
CA PHE A 12 -25.46 13.24 22.52
C PHE A 12 -26.42 14.42 22.59
N VAL A 13 -27.67 14.19 23.06
CA VAL A 13 -28.69 15.24 23.20
C VAL A 13 -28.98 15.52 24.66
N SER A 14 -28.53 16.70 25.10
CA SER A 14 -28.78 17.25 26.44
C SER A 14 -30.03 18.16 26.45
N SER A 15 -31.04 17.82 27.24
CA SER A 15 -32.27 18.61 27.35
C SER A 15 -33.15 18.13 28.53
N THR A 16 -34.12 18.93 28.99
CA THR A 16 -35.08 18.53 29.99
C THR A 16 -36.05 17.46 29.44
N LEU A 17 -36.30 16.39 30.23
CA LEU A 17 -37.00 15.21 29.74
C LEU A 17 -38.52 15.39 29.50
N ARG A 18 -39.19 16.22 30.34
CA ARG A 18 -40.63 16.38 30.27
C ARG A 18 -41.09 17.61 29.50
N GLU A 19 -40.34 18.70 29.67
CA GLU A 19 -40.66 20.00 29.08
C GLU A 19 -40.43 20.00 27.57
N LEU A 20 -39.34 19.34 27.12
CA LEU A 20 -38.86 19.32 25.72
C LEU A 20 -39.10 17.96 25.05
N ALA A 21 -40.16 17.27 25.38
CA ALA A 21 -40.43 15.92 24.86
C ALA A 21 -40.61 15.90 23.32
N GLU A 22 -41.28 16.92 22.76
CA GLU A 22 -41.51 17.06 21.32
C GLU A 22 -40.23 17.43 20.59
N GLU A 23 -39.42 18.34 21.13
CA GLU A 23 -38.14 18.77 20.61
C GLU A 23 -37.10 17.63 20.65
N ARG A 24 -37.13 16.80 21.69
CA ARG A 24 -36.28 15.58 21.76
C ARG A 24 -36.64 14.57 20.65
N ALA A 25 -37.95 14.41 20.39
CA ALA A 25 -38.40 13.55 19.30
C ALA A 25 -37.98 14.10 17.92
N ALA A 26 -38.06 15.44 17.74
CA ALA A 26 -37.61 16.13 16.55
C ALA A 26 -36.07 15.98 16.34
N ALA A 27 -35.31 16.21 17.41
CA ALA A 27 -33.86 16.01 17.37
C ALA A 27 -33.47 14.57 17.01
N ARG A 28 -34.18 13.57 17.57
CA ARG A 28 -33.95 12.16 17.20
C ARG A 28 -34.17 11.94 15.71
N ARG A 29 -35.31 12.45 15.14
CA ARG A 29 -35.59 12.28 13.70
C ARG A 29 -34.54 12.94 12.81
N ALA A 30 -34.11 14.14 13.16
CA ALA A 30 -33.04 14.85 12.42
C ALA A 30 -31.74 14.05 12.41
N ILE A 31 -31.32 13.50 13.55
CA ILE A 31 -30.10 12.68 13.68
C ILE A 31 -30.21 11.37 12.90
N GLU A 32 -31.35 10.67 13.02
CA GLU A 32 -31.60 9.40 12.32
C GLU A 32 -31.74 9.57 10.80
N ALA A 33 -32.27 10.70 10.32
CA ALA A 33 -32.36 11.04 8.90
C ALA A 33 -30.98 11.11 8.22
N LEU A 34 -29.97 11.55 8.95
CA LEU A 34 -28.57 11.59 8.50
C LEU A 34 -27.82 10.27 8.75
N ARG A 35 -28.50 9.20 9.14
CA ARG A 35 -27.91 7.91 9.48
C ARG A 35 -26.94 7.96 10.67
N LEU A 36 -26.99 9.00 11.50
CA LEU A 36 -26.24 9.14 12.73
C LEU A 36 -26.93 8.37 13.88
N ALA A 37 -26.23 8.15 15.00
CA ALA A 37 -26.76 7.44 16.15
C ALA A 37 -27.15 8.44 17.27
N PRO A 38 -28.45 8.66 17.55
CA PRO A 38 -28.86 9.52 18.65
C PRO A 38 -28.58 8.88 20.01
N VAL A 39 -27.95 9.61 20.90
CA VAL A 39 -27.69 9.22 22.30
C VAL A 39 -28.54 10.12 23.19
N LEU A 40 -29.71 9.60 23.59
CA LEU A 40 -30.66 10.30 24.46
C LEU A 40 -30.75 9.58 25.81
N PHE A 41 -30.64 10.35 26.88
CA PHE A 41 -30.83 9.84 28.21
C PHE A 41 -32.33 9.68 28.48
N GLU A 42 -32.86 8.46 28.51
CA GLU A 42 -34.26 8.15 28.86
C GLU A 42 -34.30 7.40 30.18
N LEU A 43 -35.20 7.82 31.10
CA LEU A 43 -35.38 7.22 32.42
C LEU A 43 -35.93 5.80 32.29
N GLY A 44 -35.02 4.82 32.19
CA GLY A 44 -35.33 3.40 32.42
C GLY A 44 -34.65 2.94 33.70
N ALA A 45 -35.23 1.92 34.39
CA ALA A 45 -34.62 1.32 35.56
C ALA A 45 -33.28 0.69 35.17
N ARG A 46 -32.17 1.31 35.60
CA ARG A 46 -30.79 0.84 35.39
C ARG A 46 -30.05 0.66 36.70
N PRO A 47 -29.15 -0.31 36.85
CA PRO A 47 -28.49 -0.63 38.12
C PRO A 47 -27.35 0.36 38.49
N HIS A 48 -27.17 1.47 37.77
CA HIS A 48 -26.13 2.45 38.02
C HIS A 48 -26.65 3.85 38.33
N PRO A 49 -25.92 4.68 39.09
CA PRO A 49 -26.30 6.07 39.36
C PRO A 49 -26.45 6.86 38.05
N PRO A 50 -27.45 7.75 37.92
CA PRO A 50 -27.70 8.53 36.72
C PRO A 50 -26.44 9.25 36.20
N ARG A 51 -25.62 9.81 37.07
CA ARG A 51 -24.40 10.55 36.75
C ARG A 51 -23.32 9.67 36.10
N ALA A 52 -23.17 8.43 36.55
CA ALA A 52 -22.21 7.50 35.90
C ALA A 52 -22.64 7.08 34.51
N LEU A 53 -23.96 7.01 34.23
CA LEU A 53 -24.55 6.65 32.95
C LEU A 53 -24.36 7.74 31.91
N TYR A 54 -24.79 8.99 32.20
CA TYR A 54 -24.66 10.04 31.19
C TYR A 54 -23.19 10.45 30.94
N ARG A 55 -22.32 10.37 31.95
CA ARG A 55 -20.85 10.52 31.74
C ARG A 55 -20.31 9.49 30.77
N SER A 56 -20.67 8.23 30.93
CA SER A 56 -20.27 7.13 30.03
C SER A 56 -20.82 7.33 28.61
N TYR A 57 -22.05 7.80 28.47
CA TYR A 57 -22.66 8.08 27.17
C TYR A 57 -22.03 9.29 26.49
N LEU A 58 -21.75 10.34 27.25
CA LEU A 58 -21.09 11.54 26.74
C LEU A 58 -19.66 11.23 26.27
N GLN A 59 -18.89 10.47 27.04
CA GLN A 59 -17.53 10.05 26.67
C GLN A 59 -17.46 9.20 25.39
N GLN A 60 -18.56 8.53 25.04
CA GLN A 60 -18.68 7.71 23.85
C GLN A 60 -19.35 8.43 22.68
N SER A 61 -19.64 9.71 22.81
CA SER A 61 -20.30 10.53 21.79
C SER A 61 -19.32 11.43 21.06
N ASP A 62 -19.63 11.74 19.81
CA ASP A 62 -18.78 12.49 18.90
C ASP A 62 -19.23 13.96 18.75
N VAL A 63 -20.52 14.24 19.00
CA VAL A 63 -21.15 15.59 18.92
C VAL A 63 -22.07 15.80 20.11
N PHE A 64 -22.07 17.00 20.66
CA PHE A 64 -22.96 17.44 21.73
C PHE A 64 -24.04 18.38 21.17
N VAL A 65 -25.31 18.08 21.45
CA VAL A 65 -26.47 18.93 21.12
C VAL A 65 -27.15 19.35 22.41
N GLY A 66 -27.16 20.63 22.73
CA GLY A 66 -27.89 21.18 23.88
C GLY A 66 -29.20 21.84 23.47
N ILE A 67 -30.34 21.46 24.04
CA ILE A 67 -31.64 22.07 23.78
C ILE A 67 -32.20 22.62 25.10
N TYR A 68 -32.35 23.95 25.18
CA TYR A 68 -32.75 24.65 26.39
C TYR A 68 -34.05 25.45 26.16
N ALA A 69 -34.96 25.46 27.17
CA ALA A 69 -36.21 26.24 27.14
C ALA A 69 -36.39 27.06 28.42
N ASP A 70 -37.29 26.72 29.34
CA ASP A 70 -37.64 27.48 30.52
C ASP A 70 -36.94 27.00 31.78
N SER A 71 -36.79 25.69 31.95
CA SER A 71 -36.37 25.05 33.19
C SER A 71 -34.86 24.77 33.24
N TYR A 72 -34.20 25.08 34.36
CA TYR A 72 -32.79 24.76 34.64
C TYR A 72 -32.55 23.25 34.79
N GLY A 73 -33.63 22.46 34.97
CA GLY A 73 -33.56 21.03 35.22
C GLY A 73 -33.41 20.66 36.70
N TRP A 74 -33.43 19.36 36.98
CA TRP A 74 -33.33 18.85 38.35
C TRP A 74 -31.90 18.89 38.86
N VAL A 75 -31.75 19.41 40.11
CA VAL A 75 -30.47 19.37 40.85
C VAL A 75 -30.57 18.20 41.84
N ALA A 76 -29.64 17.25 41.77
CA ALA A 76 -29.63 16.09 42.65
C ALA A 76 -29.28 16.52 44.11
N PRO A 77 -29.81 15.79 45.14
CA PRO A 77 -29.33 15.96 46.51
C PRO A 77 -27.82 15.79 46.56
N GLU A 78 -27.11 16.74 47.19
CA GLU A 78 -25.63 16.82 47.27
C GLU A 78 -24.90 17.38 46.04
N GLU A 79 -25.61 17.85 45.00
CA GLU A 79 -25.03 18.51 43.82
C GLU A 79 -25.35 20.01 43.82
N GLU A 80 -24.42 20.82 43.27
CA GLU A 80 -24.60 22.29 43.18
C GLU A 80 -25.24 22.73 41.85
N VAL A 81 -25.10 21.88 40.79
CA VAL A 81 -25.56 22.18 39.42
C VAL A 81 -26.57 21.16 38.93
N SER A 82 -27.42 21.55 37.96
CA SER A 82 -28.33 20.63 37.31
C SER A 82 -27.63 19.62 36.40
N GLY A 83 -28.33 18.52 36.08
CA GLY A 83 -27.83 17.56 35.10
C GLY A 83 -27.45 18.21 33.74
N LEU A 84 -28.22 19.21 33.27
CA LEU A 84 -27.94 19.95 32.03
C LEU A 84 -26.62 20.70 32.08
N GLU A 85 -26.35 21.37 33.21
CA GLU A 85 -25.09 22.11 33.37
C GLU A 85 -23.90 21.18 33.58
N ASP A 86 -24.07 20.07 34.31
CA ASP A 86 -23.02 19.05 34.50
C ASP A 86 -22.65 18.38 33.15
N GLU A 87 -23.65 18.04 32.30
CA GLU A 87 -23.43 17.51 30.96
C GLU A 87 -22.65 18.46 30.06
N TYR A 88 -22.99 19.76 30.07
CA TYR A 88 -22.26 20.78 29.33
C TYR A 88 -20.82 20.93 29.82
N ASN A 89 -20.62 20.98 31.14
CA ASN A 89 -19.29 21.12 31.75
C ASN A 89 -18.40 19.91 31.54
N LEU A 90 -18.96 18.72 31.39
CA LEU A 90 -18.24 17.46 31.15
C LEU A 90 -17.94 17.21 29.68
N ALA A 91 -18.62 17.90 28.75
CA ALA A 91 -18.38 17.75 27.32
C ALA A 91 -16.96 18.30 26.99
N PRO A 92 -16.05 17.46 26.40
CA PRO A 92 -14.70 17.86 26.05
C PRO A 92 -14.65 19.15 25.23
N ALA A 93 -13.64 19.97 25.41
CA ALA A 93 -13.45 21.19 24.59
C ALA A 93 -13.30 20.87 23.09
N SER A 94 -12.74 19.73 22.74
CA SER A 94 -12.58 19.23 21.37
C SER A 94 -13.89 18.67 20.74
N MET A 95 -14.95 18.47 21.54
CA MET A 95 -16.24 17.97 21.04
C MET A 95 -17.06 19.13 20.48
N PRO A 96 -17.53 19.08 19.22
CA PRO A 96 -18.44 20.08 18.66
C PRO A 96 -19.71 20.17 19.48
N LYS A 97 -20.14 21.41 19.76
CA LYS A 97 -21.35 21.71 20.56
C LYS A 97 -22.30 22.54 19.73
N LEU A 98 -23.50 22.01 19.45
CA LEU A 98 -24.60 22.72 18.80
C LEU A 98 -25.64 23.07 19.87
N ILE A 99 -25.92 24.34 20.09
CA ILE A 99 -26.79 24.82 21.15
C ILE A 99 -28.04 25.48 20.58
N TYR A 100 -29.19 24.99 20.98
CA TYR A 100 -30.50 25.50 20.56
C TYR A 100 -31.30 26.00 21.76
N VAL A 101 -31.82 27.22 21.66
CA VAL A 101 -32.57 27.85 22.77
C VAL A 101 -33.96 28.26 22.31
N LYS A 102 -35.01 27.70 22.93
CA LYS A 102 -36.41 27.98 22.57
C LYS A 102 -36.72 29.44 22.83
N ALA A 103 -37.25 30.17 21.84
CA ALA A 103 -37.62 31.57 21.93
C ALA A 103 -38.95 31.76 22.66
N GLY A 104 -39.09 32.87 23.40
CA GLY A 104 -40.37 33.29 24.04
C GLY A 104 -40.67 32.70 25.40
N ALA A 105 -39.74 32.02 26.04
CA ALA A 105 -39.88 31.37 27.31
C ALA A 105 -39.55 32.27 28.51
N ALA A 106 -40.28 32.13 29.63
CA ALA A 106 -39.96 32.77 30.93
C ALA A 106 -38.96 31.87 31.66
N ARG A 107 -37.66 32.14 31.49
CA ARG A 107 -36.57 31.28 31.94
C ARG A 107 -36.24 31.40 33.42
N ASP A 108 -35.86 30.28 34.01
CA ASP A 108 -35.23 30.22 35.31
C ASP A 108 -33.93 31.10 35.32
N GLU A 109 -33.68 31.81 36.43
CA GLU A 109 -32.48 32.68 36.58
C GLU A 109 -31.17 31.93 36.43
N ARG A 110 -31.09 30.70 36.95
CA ARG A 110 -29.89 29.84 36.84
C ARG A 110 -29.67 29.36 35.40
N LEU A 111 -30.76 29.05 34.66
CA LEU A 111 -30.69 28.68 33.24
C LEU A 111 -30.23 29.91 32.40
N THR A 112 -30.74 31.09 32.73
CA THR A 112 -30.33 32.34 32.08
C THR A 112 -28.83 32.61 32.29
N ALA A 113 -28.30 32.37 33.49
CA ALA A 113 -26.89 32.48 33.80
C ALA A 113 -26.02 31.44 33.05
N LEU A 114 -26.53 30.16 32.94
CA LEU A 114 -25.88 29.14 32.16
C LEU A 114 -25.78 29.51 30.68
N ILE A 115 -26.89 29.95 30.07
CA ILE A 115 -26.94 30.38 28.66
C ILE A 115 -26.00 31.54 28.40
N ALA A 116 -25.96 32.57 29.31
CA ALA A 116 -25.04 33.71 29.22
C ALA A 116 -23.57 33.26 29.27
N ARG A 117 -23.25 32.27 30.11
CA ARG A 117 -21.91 31.67 30.16
C ARG A 117 -21.57 30.96 28.88
N ILE A 118 -22.49 30.13 28.34
CA ILE A 118 -22.31 29.43 27.05
C ILE A 118 -22.06 30.42 25.92
N GLN A 119 -22.75 31.56 25.92
CA GLN A 119 -22.58 32.64 24.94
C GLN A 119 -21.24 33.36 25.06
N SER A 120 -20.66 33.42 26.25
CA SER A 120 -19.36 34.08 26.49
C SER A 120 -18.18 33.17 26.27
N ASP A 121 -18.38 31.88 26.17
CA ASP A 121 -17.33 30.81 26.13
C ASP A 121 -16.72 30.64 24.73
N ASP A 122 -17.22 31.28 23.70
CA ASP A 122 -16.77 31.31 22.29
C ASP A 122 -16.47 29.92 21.68
N THR A 123 -17.02 28.86 22.32
CA THR A 123 -16.78 27.45 21.93
C THR A 123 -17.99 26.74 21.33
N ALA A 124 -19.17 27.40 21.26
CA ALA A 124 -20.40 26.80 20.80
C ALA A 124 -21.25 27.78 19.97
N ALA A 125 -21.71 27.32 18.81
CA ALA A 125 -22.73 28.05 18.03
C ALA A 125 -24.07 28.00 18.75
N TYR A 126 -24.74 29.16 18.85
CA TYR A 126 -26.03 29.33 19.52
C TYR A 126 -27.09 29.80 18.52
N LEU A 127 -28.22 29.06 18.43
CA LEU A 127 -29.34 29.37 17.53
C LEU A 127 -30.71 29.37 18.29
N PRO A 128 -31.52 30.43 18.17
CA PRO A 128 -32.90 30.38 18.68
C PRO A 128 -33.82 29.59 17.77
N PHE A 129 -34.85 28.92 18.34
CA PHE A 129 -35.92 28.25 17.59
C PHE A 129 -37.29 28.46 18.28
N HIS A 130 -38.40 28.25 17.55
CA HIS A 130 -39.75 28.46 18.07
C HIS A 130 -40.55 27.16 18.16
N THR A 131 -40.40 26.23 17.21
CA THR A 131 -41.18 25.00 17.11
C THR A 131 -40.28 23.76 16.98
N ALA A 132 -40.81 22.59 17.31
CA ALA A 132 -40.09 21.34 17.17
C ALA A 132 -39.70 21.03 15.71
N ASP A 133 -40.55 21.37 14.73
CA ASP A 133 -40.28 21.19 13.30
C ASP A 133 -39.15 22.12 12.82
N GLU A 134 -39.12 23.36 13.33
CA GLU A 134 -38.02 24.30 13.04
C GLU A 134 -36.69 23.78 13.61
N LEU A 135 -36.72 23.22 14.82
CA LEU A 135 -35.54 22.58 15.43
C LEU A 135 -35.09 21.39 14.62
N GLU A 136 -36.00 20.53 14.13
CA GLU A 136 -35.70 19.37 13.32
C GLU A 136 -34.94 19.76 12.05
N ALA A 137 -35.48 20.76 11.31
CA ALA A 137 -34.88 21.26 10.09
C ALA A 137 -33.48 21.86 10.33
N ARG A 138 -33.35 22.78 11.30
CA ARG A 138 -32.09 23.46 11.62
C ARG A 138 -31.03 22.49 12.12
N LEU A 139 -31.37 21.58 13.03
CA LEU A 139 -30.43 20.59 13.54
C LEU A 139 -29.98 19.65 12.42
N GLY A 140 -30.83 19.28 11.48
CA GLY A 140 -30.48 18.50 10.31
C GLY A 140 -29.45 19.20 9.43
N ASP A 141 -29.70 20.48 9.10
CA ASP A 141 -28.79 21.29 8.29
C ASP A 141 -27.45 21.55 8.99
N ASP A 142 -27.47 21.87 10.30
CA ASP A 142 -26.28 22.15 11.07
C ASP A 142 -25.41 20.88 11.25
N LEU A 143 -26.02 19.72 11.47
CA LEU A 143 -25.28 18.45 11.51
C LEU A 143 -24.71 18.09 10.15
N ALA A 144 -25.44 18.29 9.05
CA ALA A 144 -24.95 18.06 7.70
C ALA A 144 -23.74 18.98 7.39
N THR A 145 -23.86 20.27 7.76
CA THR A 145 -22.78 21.25 7.62
C THR A 145 -21.56 20.87 8.47
N LEU A 146 -21.77 20.52 9.74
CA LEU A 146 -20.70 20.06 10.63
C LEU A 146 -19.99 18.82 10.09
N MET A 147 -20.74 17.88 9.48
CA MET A 147 -20.13 16.71 8.85
C MET A 147 -19.31 17.11 7.63
N ALA A 148 -19.80 18.03 6.79
CA ALA A 148 -19.06 18.56 5.64
C ALA A 148 -17.79 19.30 6.08
N GLU A 149 -17.90 20.19 7.08
CA GLU A 149 -16.76 20.93 7.65
C GLU A 149 -15.74 19.98 8.29
N ARG A 150 -16.17 18.97 9.02
CA ARG A 150 -15.27 17.96 9.59
C ARG A 150 -14.62 17.10 8.52
N PHE A 151 -15.34 16.79 7.45
CA PHE A 151 -14.77 16.12 6.29
C PHE A 151 -13.77 17.03 5.57
N GLU A 152 -14.07 18.33 5.43
CA GLU A 152 -13.13 19.32 4.91
C GLU A 152 -11.97 19.61 5.86
N GLN A 153 -12.21 19.70 7.17
CA GLN A 153 -11.17 19.84 8.20
C GLN A 153 -10.29 18.58 8.30
N SER A 154 -10.86 17.41 8.13
CA SER A 154 -10.09 16.15 7.97
C SER A 154 -9.24 16.17 6.70
N ARG A 155 -9.70 16.85 5.65
CA ARG A 155 -8.94 17.13 4.42
C ARG A 155 -8.01 18.35 4.55
N SER A 156 -8.28 19.30 5.44
CA SER A 156 -7.49 20.49 5.67
C SER A 156 -6.60 20.39 6.91
N ALA A 157 -6.84 19.50 7.85
CA ALA A 157 -5.87 19.15 8.89
C ALA A 157 -4.62 18.47 8.32
N ASP A 158 -4.72 17.94 7.09
CA ASP A 158 -3.57 17.64 6.22
C ASP A 158 -2.99 18.90 5.53
N ARG A 159 -3.54 20.11 5.78
CA ARG A 159 -3.18 21.36 5.07
C ARG A 159 -2.65 22.52 5.92
N ASP A 160 -2.81 22.49 7.22
CA ASP A 160 -2.41 23.61 8.11
C ASP A 160 -1.17 23.26 8.93
N ASP A 161 -0.07 22.90 8.23
CA ASP A 161 1.27 23.07 8.76
C ASP A 161 2.10 23.80 7.70
N ASP A 162 2.04 25.14 7.76
CA ASP A 162 2.71 26.07 6.86
C ASP A 162 4.23 26.06 7.06
N GLY A 163 4.89 25.22 6.32
CA GLY A 163 6.28 25.35 5.88
C GLY A 163 6.35 24.87 4.44
N PRO A 164 7.30 25.32 3.59
CA PRO A 164 7.41 24.85 2.20
C PRO A 164 7.86 23.39 2.18
N HIS A 165 6.91 22.46 2.31
CA HIS A 165 7.18 21.03 2.23
C HIS A 165 6.99 20.56 0.78
N ALA A 166 8.11 20.27 0.15
CA ALA A 166 8.20 19.50 -1.09
C ALA A 166 7.32 18.26 -1.02
N GLY A 167 6.52 18.04 -2.06
CA GLY A 167 5.47 17.05 -2.23
C GLY A 167 5.60 15.77 -1.41
N ALA A 168 4.69 15.58 -0.48
CA ALA A 168 4.61 14.35 0.30
C ALA A 168 4.37 13.18 -0.66
N LEU A 169 5.37 12.32 -0.77
CA LEU A 169 5.25 11.04 -1.45
C LEU A 169 4.24 10.19 -0.69
N VAL A 170 3.34 9.53 -1.40
CA VAL A 170 2.37 8.61 -0.81
C VAL A 170 3.15 7.56 -0.01
N SER A 171 3.05 7.63 1.32
CA SER A 171 3.66 6.66 2.21
C SER A 171 3.05 5.29 1.94
N ARG A 172 3.86 4.34 1.44
CA ARG A 172 3.46 2.94 1.24
C ARG A 172 3.69 2.10 2.51
N VAL A 173 3.49 2.70 3.67
CA VAL A 173 3.58 1.99 4.94
C VAL A 173 2.29 1.21 5.18
N PRO A 174 2.34 -0.09 5.47
CA PRO A 174 1.15 -0.87 5.80
C PRO A 174 0.41 -0.28 7.00
N VAL A 175 -0.91 -0.10 6.88
CA VAL A 175 -1.73 0.38 8.00
C VAL A 175 -2.07 -0.81 8.91
N PRO A 176 -1.71 -0.78 10.19
CA PRO A 176 -2.02 -1.85 11.10
C PRO A 176 -3.51 -1.94 11.43
N TYR A 177 -4.10 -3.14 11.33
CA TYR A 177 -5.51 -3.38 11.67
C TYR A 177 -5.80 -3.46 13.18
N THR A 178 -4.76 -3.55 14.02
CA THR A 178 -4.89 -3.71 15.47
C THR A 178 -3.99 -2.72 16.20
N THR A 179 -4.39 -2.33 17.41
CA THR A 179 -3.59 -1.44 18.26
C THR A 179 -2.28 -2.10 18.69
N THR A 180 -1.18 -1.36 18.69
CA THR A 180 0.10 -1.80 19.21
C THR A 180 0.16 -1.61 20.73
N ILE A 181 0.45 -2.66 21.47
CA ILE A 181 0.42 -2.67 22.92
C ILE A 181 1.84 -2.74 23.49
N GLY A 182 2.15 -1.85 24.44
CA GLY A 182 3.40 -1.87 25.22
C GLY A 182 4.67 -1.53 24.41
N ARG A 183 4.56 -0.73 23.34
CA ARG A 183 5.69 -0.37 22.44
C ARG A 183 5.93 1.14 22.29
N ALA A 184 5.18 1.98 23.00
CA ALA A 184 5.29 3.44 22.85
C ALA A 184 6.72 3.96 23.13
N ASP A 185 7.39 3.43 24.17
CA ASP A 185 8.75 3.82 24.52
C ASP A 185 9.76 3.35 23.44
N ASP A 186 9.59 2.14 22.90
CA ASP A 186 10.41 1.61 21.80
C ASP A 186 10.27 2.49 20.55
N VAL A 187 9.04 2.86 20.17
CA VAL A 187 8.77 3.75 19.03
C VAL A 187 9.47 5.09 19.22
N THR A 188 9.29 5.71 20.39
CA THR A 188 9.90 7.01 20.71
C THR A 188 11.42 6.93 20.66
N ALA A 189 12.02 5.88 21.20
CA ALA A 189 13.47 5.70 21.22
C ALA A 189 14.03 5.55 19.80
N VAL A 190 13.41 4.72 18.95
CA VAL A 190 13.88 4.48 17.57
C VAL A 190 13.67 5.71 16.68
N VAL A 191 12.53 6.41 16.79
CA VAL A 191 12.31 7.69 16.11
C VAL A 191 13.39 8.69 16.51
N HIS A 192 13.69 8.83 17.81
CA HIS A 192 14.73 9.75 18.27
C HIS A 192 16.12 9.38 17.71
N MET A 193 16.47 8.08 17.60
CA MET A 193 17.73 7.65 16.98
C MET A 193 17.81 8.10 15.51
N LEU A 194 16.75 7.91 14.73
CA LEU A 194 16.69 8.24 13.31
C LEU A 194 16.68 9.76 13.02
N THR A 195 16.09 10.56 13.92
CA THR A 195 15.86 12.00 13.68
C THR A 195 16.85 12.90 14.41
N HIS A 196 17.17 12.60 15.67
CA HIS A 196 17.99 13.46 16.52
C HIS A 196 19.33 12.84 16.93
N GLY A 197 19.45 11.51 16.88
CA GLY A 197 20.68 10.77 17.25
C GLY A 197 21.76 10.80 16.16
N GLY A 198 21.44 11.22 14.94
CA GLY A 198 22.35 11.19 13.79
C GLY A 198 22.62 9.79 13.23
N ASP A 199 21.88 8.78 13.70
CA ASP A 199 22.00 7.39 13.26
C ASP A 199 21.11 7.17 12.02
N ARG A 200 21.71 7.15 10.82
CA ARG A 200 20.95 6.96 9.55
C ARG A 200 20.70 5.50 9.16
N LEU A 201 21.26 4.54 9.89
CA LEU A 201 21.04 3.12 9.68
C LEU A 201 20.77 2.45 11.04
N VAL A 202 19.53 2.18 11.32
CA VAL A 202 19.08 1.54 12.56
C VAL A 202 18.56 0.14 12.27
N SER A 203 19.12 -0.88 12.95
CA SER A 203 18.70 -2.27 12.83
C SER A 203 17.93 -2.71 14.07
N LEU A 204 16.64 -3.05 13.88
CA LEU A 204 15.80 -3.66 14.90
C LEU A 204 16.10 -5.17 14.97
N ILE A 205 16.78 -5.59 16.01
CA ILE A 205 17.22 -6.98 16.15
C ILE A 205 16.37 -7.71 17.19
N GLY A 206 16.12 -8.99 16.97
CA GLY A 206 15.41 -9.85 17.93
C GLY A 206 14.84 -11.11 17.27
N PRO A 207 14.37 -12.06 18.09
CA PRO A 207 13.82 -13.32 17.59
C PRO A 207 12.56 -13.13 16.74
N GLY A 208 12.21 -14.16 15.95
CA GLY A 208 10.94 -14.21 15.26
C GLY A 208 9.77 -14.09 16.23
N GLY A 209 8.70 -13.39 15.85
CA GLY A 209 7.52 -13.23 16.69
C GLY A 209 7.63 -12.21 17.85
N ILE A 210 8.79 -11.50 18.00
CA ILE A 210 8.98 -10.44 19.01
C ILE A 210 8.26 -9.12 18.64
N GLY A 211 7.84 -8.96 17.39
CA GLY A 211 7.14 -7.78 16.91
C GLY A 211 8.04 -6.74 16.21
N LYS A 212 9.19 -7.11 15.63
CA LYS A 212 10.09 -6.21 14.90
C LYS A 212 9.40 -5.48 13.75
N SER A 213 8.75 -6.23 12.85
CA SER A 213 8.02 -5.67 11.70
C SER A 213 6.90 -4.73 12.15
N ARG A 214 6.18 -5.09 13.22
CA ARG A 214 5.15 -4.25 13.81
C ARG A 214 5.74 -2.94 14.37
N LEU A 215 6.85 -3.03 15.09
CA LEU A 215 7.56 -1.86 15.61
C LEU A 215 8.07 -0.98 14.46
N ALA A 216 8.63 -1.57 13.40
CA ALA A 216 9.09 -0.83 12.24
C ALA A 216 7.96 -0.04 11.56
N ILE A 217 6.76 -0.65 11.42
CA ILE A 217 5.58 0.04 10.87
C ILE A 217 5.17 1.22 11.75
N GLU A 218 5.09 1.03 13.08
CA GLU A 218 4.74 2.11 14.01
C GLU A 218 5.79 3.24 14.02
N VAL A 219 7.07 2.90 13.92
CA VAL A 219 8.16 3.88 13.78
C VAL A 219 8.01 4.67 12.46
N CYS A 220 7.72 3.99 11.35
CA CYS A 220 7.49 4.63 10.06
C CYS A 220 6.31 5.61 10.10
N LEU A 221 5.20 5.22 10.72
CA LEU A 221 4.02 6.08 10.88
C LEU A 221 4.29 7.27 11.80
N ALA A 222 4.99 7.04 12.92
CA ALA A 222 5.31 8.10 13.88
C ALA A 222 6.36 9.11 13.34
N ALA A 223 7.32 8.62 12.54
CA ALA A 223 8.38 9.43 11.97
C ALA A 223 7.99 10.14 10.66
N ALA A 224 6.79 9.90 10.11
CA ALA A 224 6.43 10.35 8.77
C ALA A 224 6.56 11.89 8.58
N HIS A 225 6.29 12.66 9.61
CA HIS A 225 6.41 14.13 9.58
C HIS A 225 7.87 14.64 9.59
N GLU A 226 8.84 13.80 10.01
CA GLU A 226 10.26 14.13 10.02
C GLU A 226 10.95 13.83 8.69
N PHE A 227 10.30 13.08 7.79
CA PHE A 227 10.82 12.68 6.48
C PHE A 227 9.95 13.24 5.35
N PRO A 228 10.10 14.53 5.01
CA PRO A 228 9.21 15.24 4.08
C PRO A 228 9.20 14.64 2.67
N ASP A 229 10.29 13.97 2.26
CA ASP A 229 10.40 13.35 0.94
C ASP A 229 9.88 11.90 0.91
N GLY A 230 9.35 11.40 2.03
CA GLY A 230 8.60 10.16 2.10
C GLY A 230 9.16 9.08 3.01
N VAL A 231 8.26 8.14 3.37
CA VAL A 231 8.57 6.93 4.14
C VAL A 231 8.16 5.72 3.32
N TYR A 232 9.10 4.80 3.12
CA TYR A 232 8.91 3.62 2.28
C TYR A 232 9.09 2.34 3.09
N PHE A 233 8.15 1.41 2.96
CA PHE A 233 8.25 0.09 3.59
C PHE A 233 8.50 -0.97 2.51
N VAL A 234 9.61 -1.67 2.62
CA VAL A 234 10.10 -2.68 1.68
C VAL A 234 10.08 -4.05 2.36
N ALA A 235 9.12 -4.89 2.01
CA ALA A 235 9.04 -6.25 2.53
C ALA A 235 10.02 -7.16 1.77
N LEU A 236 11.01 -7.73 2.47
CA LEU A 236 12.02 -8.63 1.92
C LEU A 236 11.77 -10.10 2.26
N GLU A 237 10.65 -10.39 2.90
CA GLU A 237 10.26 -11.75 3.35
C GLU A 237 10.35 -12.81 2.23
N ASN A 238 10.10 -12.42 0.99
CA ASN A 238 10.09 -13.31 -0.19
C ASN A 238 11.28 -13.07 -1.14
N VAL A 239 12.24 -12.25 -0.73
CA VAL A 239 13.46 -11.96 -1.48
C VAL A 239 14.56 -12.87 -0.93
N LEU A 240 14.88 -13.93 -1.65
CA LEU A 240 15.87 -14.92 -1.23
C LEU A 240 17.21 -14.76 -1.97
N GLU A 241 17.26 -13.94 -3.02
CA GLU A 241 18.44 -13.68 -3.82
C GLU A 241 18.97 -12.28 -3.53
N PRO A 242 20.25 -12.14 -3.13
CA PRO A 242 20.88 -10.84 -2.89
C PRO A 242 20.76 -9.87 -4.07
N ALA A 243 20.79 -10.38 -5.30
CA ALA A 243 20.65 -9.59 -6.52
C ALA A 243 19.28 -8.89 -6.67
N LEU A 244 18.25 -9.37 -5.98
CA LEU A 244 16.91 -8.80 -6.04
C LEU A 244 16.67 -7.68 -5.01
N LEU A 245 17.61 -7.38 -4.10
CA LEU A 245 17.48 -6.30 -3.14
C LEU A 245 17.23 -4.95 -3.82
N LEU A 246 18.13 -4.54 -4.71
CA LEU A 246 18.02 -3.26 -5.42
C LEU A 246 16.76 -3.17 -6.30
N PRO A 247 16.40 -4.19 -7.10
CA PRO A 247 15.12 -4.22 -7.81
C PRO A 247 13.90 -4.06 -6.88
N THR A 248 13.91 -4.68 -5.70
CA THR A 248 12.80 -4.58 -4.75
C THR A 248 12.72 -3.20 -4.11
N ILE A 249 13.85 -2.61 -3.74
CA ILE A 249 13.91 -1.22 -3.25
C ILE A 249 13.42 -0.27 -4.36
N ALA A 250 13.90 -0.41 -5.59
CA ALA A 250 13.50 0.40 -6.72
C ALA A 250 11.99 0.33 -6.95
N TYR A 251 11.43 -0.88 -6.95
CA TYR A 251 9.99 -1.08 -7.08
C TYR A 251 9.19 -0.37 -5.97
N SER A 252 9.64 -0.47 -4.72
CA SER A 252 8.98 0.20 -3.59
C SER A 252 9.09 1.73 -3.64
N LEU A 253 10.17 2.24 -4.20
CA LEU A 253 10.39 3.67 -4.47
C LEU A 253 9.64 4.15 -5.74
N GLY A 254 8.98 3.25 -6.49
CA GLY A 254 8.34 3.55 -7.76
C GLY A 254 9.32 3.71 -8.92
N ILE A 255 10.60 3.34 -8.75
CA ILE A 255 11.64 3.39 -9.79
C ILE A 255 11.45 2.19 -10.71
N ARG A 256 11.22 2.45 -12.00
CA ARG A 256 11.09 1.37 -13.00
C ARG A 256 12.47 0.89 -13.42
N ASP A 257 12.64 -0.42 -13.51
CA ASP A 257 13.83 -1.03 -14.05
C ASP A 257 13.65 -1.38 -15.53
N ASN A 258 14.15 -0.52 -16.38
CA ASN A 258 14.08 -0.69 -17.84
C ASN A 258 15.40 -1.22 -18.45
N GLY A 259 16.34 -1.73 -17.64
CA GLY A 259 17.60 -2.34 -18.12
C GLY A 259 18.88 -2.05 -17.32
N GLU A 260 20.02 -2.41 -17.88
CA GLU A 260 21.32 -2.59 -17.21
C GLU A 260 22.06 -1.34 -16.70
N ALA A 261 21.64 -0.13 -16.98
CA ALA A 261 22.28 1.01 -16.33
C ALA A 261 21.97 0.89 -14.84
N ALA A 262 23.04 0.61 -14.12
CA ALA A 262 23.08 0.18 -12.73
C ALA A 262 21.88 0.70 -11.95
N ILE A 263 20.93 -0.18 -11.66
CA ILE A 263 19.73 0.15 -10.83
C ILE A 263 20.16 0.87 -9.55
N GLU A 264 21.36 0.57 -9.05
CA GLU A 264 21.99 1.25 -7.93
C GLU A 264 22.22 2.74 -8.21
N GLU A 265 22.68 3.11 -9.42
CA GLU A 265 22.89 4.50 -9.81
C GLU A 265 21.56 5.26 -9.91
N ARG A 266 20.52 4.60 -10.39
CA ARG A 266 19.17 5.18 -10.48
C ARG A 266 18.56 5.40 -9.10
N ILE A 267 18.65 4.40 -8.20
CA ILE A 267 18.24 4.57 -6.80
C ILE A 267 19.03 5.72 -6.16
N SER A 268 20.35 5.76 -6.38
CA SER A 268 21.21 6.81 -5.82
C SER A 268 20.77 8.21 -6.26
N ARG A 269 20.51 8.40 -7.55
CA ARG A 269 19.99 9.68 -8.07
C ARG A 269 18.60 10.02 -7.56
N ALA A 270 17.72 9.01 -7.48
CA ALA A 270 16.36 9.20 -6.92
C ALA A 270 16.38 9.60 -5.45
N LEU A 271 17.43 9.24 -4.71
CA LEU A 271 17.62 9.58 -3.30
C LEU A 271 18.50 10.82 -3.08
N GLU A 272 19.13 11.35 -4.13
CA GLU A 272 20.01 12.50 -4.03
C GLU A 272 19.24 13.74 -3.54
N GLY A 273 19.73 14.34 -2.47
CA GLY A 273 19.13 15.53 -1.87
C GLY A 273 17.81 15.30 -1.13
N ARG A 274 17.33 14.06 -0.98
CA ARG A 274 16.04 13.75 -0.36
C ARG A 274 16.16 13.24 1.06
N HIS A 275 15.30 13.73 1.91
CA HIS A 275 15.17 13.32 3.30
C HIS A 275 14.08 12.25 3.42
N VAL A 276 14.45 10.99 3.19
CA VAL A 276 13.55 9.82 3.17
C VAL A 276 13.89 8.81 4.24
N LEU A 277 12.88 8.04 4.68
CA LEU A 277 13.07 6.84 5.50
C LEU A 277 12.72 5.60 4.68
N ILE A 278 13.64 4.65 4.59
CA ILE A 278 13.44 3.36 3.92
C ILE A 278 13.50 2.25 4.97
N ALA A 279 12.37 1.63 5.25
CA ALA A 279 12.28 0.48 6.14
C ALA A 279 12.39 -0.82 5.33
N LEU A 280 13.38 -1.64 5.67
CA LEU A 280 13.69 -2.93 5.03
C LEU A 280 13.32 -4.04 6.02
N ASP A 281 12.20 -4.73 5.77
CA ASP A 281 11.70 -5.74 6.70
C ASP A 281 12.14 -7.16 6.32
N ASN A 282 12.53 -7.97 7.33
CA ASN A 282 13.05 -9.34 7.19
C ASN A 282 14.36 -9.45 6.38
N PHE A 283 15.34 -8.60 6.66
CA PHE A 283 16.62 -8.56 5.95
C PHE A 283 17.46 -9.83 6.13
N GLU A 284 17.21 -10.63 7.17
CA GLU A 284 17.90 -11.90 7.42
C GLU A 284 17.83 -12.90 6.25
N GLN A 285 16.89 -12.72 5.32
CA GLN A 285 16.77 -13.59 4.13
C GLN A 285 17.89 -13.37 3.11
N ILE A 286 18.52 -12.18 3.12
CA ILE A 286 19.50 -11.75 2.10
C ILE A 286 20.72 -11.09 2.73
N MET A 287 21.28 -11.65 3.79
CA MET A 287 22.42 -11.09 4.52
C MET A 287 23.64 -10.76 3.64
N ASP A 288 23.86 -11.55 2.58
CA ASP A 288 24.94 -11.32 1.63
C ASP A 288 24.78 -10.00 0.84
N ALA A 289 23.59 -9.42 0.82
CA ALA A 289 23.33 -8.10 0.23
C ALA A 289 23.62 -6.93 1.19
N ALA A 290 23.98 -7.14 2.44
CA ALA A 290 24.24 -6.07 3.41
C ALA A 290 25.30 -5.04 2.93
N PRO A 291 26.39 -5.39 2.21
CA PRO A 291 27.30 -4.41 1.64
C PRO A 291 26.66 -3.42 0.66
N VAL A 292 25.52 -3.77 0.04
CA VAL A 292 24.79 -2.87 -0.88
C VAL A 292 24.24 -1.67 -0.11
N LEU A 293 23.71 -1.89 1.12
CA LEU A 293 23.22 -0.81 1.97
C LEU A 293 24.30 0.22 2.30
N VAL A 294 25.55 -0.23 2.51
CA VAL A 294 26.67 0.69 2.76
C VAL A 294 26.90 1.62 1.58
N ARG A 295 26.78 1.11 0.36
CA ARG A 295 26.93 1.94 -0.85
C ARG A 295 25.77 2.94 -0.97
N LEU A 296 24.51 2.50 -0.82
CA LEU A 296 23.34 3.39 -0.84
C LEU A 296 23.42 4.45 0.26
N TYR A 297 23.80 4.05 1.49
CA TYR A 297 23.99 4.94 2.62
C TYR A 297 25.07 6.02 2.35
N THR A 298 26.09 5.68 1.56
CA THR A 298 27.19 6.59 1.24
C THR A 298 26.79 7.62 0.20
N VAL A 299 26.03 7.23 -0.82
CA VAL A 299 25.65 8.10 -1.95
C VAL A 299 24.38 8.91 -1.69
N ALA A 300 23.56 8.52 -0.71
CA ALA A 300 22.34 9.21 -0.29
C ALA A 300 22.48 9.78 1.14
N PRO A 301 23.14 10.95 1.31
CA PRO A 301 23.51 11.47 2.64
C PRO A 301 22.33 11.88 3.52
N LEU A 302 21.15 12.14 2.95
CA LEU A 302 19.93 12.49 3.66
C LEU A 302 18.97 11.33 3.86
N ALA A 303 19.19 10.18 3.21
CA ALA A 303 18.35 9.01 3.39
C ALA A 303 18.69 8.27 4.69
N SER A 304 17.66 7.83 5.41
CA SER A 304 17.76 6.98 6.60
C SER A 304 17.19 5.59 6.31
N PHE A 305 17.78 4.58 6.96
CA PHE A 305 17.39 3.18 6.79
C PHE A 305 17.00 2.57 8.13
N LEU A 306 15.84 1.94 8.17
CA LEU A 306 15.37 1.14 9.30
C LEU A 306 15.31 -0.32 8.85
N VAL A 307 16.09 -1.18 9.47
CA VAL A 307 16.18 -2.59 9.05
C VAL A 307 15.61 -3.49 10.14
N THR A 308 14.77 -4.44 9.82
CA THR A 308 14.44 -5.52 10.76
C THR A 308 15.21 -6.78 10.39
N SER A 309 15.81 -7.43 11.38
CA SER A 309 16.56 -8.67 11.18
C SER A 309 16.58 -9.53 12.46
N ARG A 310 16.84 -10.82 12.32
CA ARG A 310 17.08 -11.73 13.45
C ARG A 310 18.53 -11.63 13.96
N VAL A 311 19.43 -11.16 13.09
CA VAL A 311 20.86 -11.07 13.37
C VAL A 311 21.40 -9.70 12.96
N VAL A 312 22.46 -9.27 13.59
CA VAL A 312 23.16 -8.00 13.28
C VAL A 312 23.78 -8.07 11.88
N LEU A 313 23.61 -7.02 11.07
CA LEU A 313 24.13 -6.96 9.70
C LEU A 313 25.67 -6.86 9.65
N ARG A 314 26.30 -6.32 10.71
CA ARG A 314 27.75 -6.10 10.85
C ARG A 314 28.36 -5.24 9.76
N ILE A 315 27.67 -4.14 9.40
CA ILE A 315 28.12 -3.18 8.39
C ILE A 315 28.43 -1.81 9.02
N ARG A 316 29.20 -1.00 8.31
CA ARG A 316 29.59 0.35 8.82
C ARG A 316 28.38 1.25 8.92
N GLY A 317 28.27 2.00 10.02
CA GLY A 317 27.18 2.93 10.28
C GLY A 317 25.93 2.28 10.87
N GLU A 318 25.93 0.95 11.06
CA GLU A 318 24.81 0.26 11.71
C GLU A 318 24.70 0.62 13.20
N ARG A 319 23.52 1.03 13.61
CA ARG A 319 23.13 1.18 15.01
C ARG A 319 22.10 0.10 15.36
N VAL A 320 22.44 -0.71 16.33
CA VAL A 320 21.61 -1.85 16.75
C VAL A 320 20.64 -1.40 17.84
N TYR A 321 19.36 -1.74 17.66
CA TYR A 321 18.31 -1.65 18.67
C TYR A 321 17.75 -3.05 18.96
N ASP A 322 18.02 -3.57 20.17
CA ASP A 322 17.54 -4.88 20.60
C ASP A 322 16.08 -4.78 21.06
N VAL A 323 15.16 -5.33 20.24
CA VAL A 323 13.73 -5.36 20.56
C VAL A 323 13.47 -6.34 21.69
N GLN A 324 13.07 -5.80 22.84
CA GLN A 324 12.80 -6.62 24.04
C GLN A 324 11.41 -7.27 23.97
N ALA A 325 11.22 -8.36 24.71
CA ALA A 325 9.90 -8.94 24.92
C ALA A 325 8.99 -7.96 25.70
N LEU A 326 7.68 -8.14 25.61
CA LEU A 326 6.73 -7.38 26.43
C LEU A 326 6.96 -7.65 27.91
N THR A 327 6.70 -6.64 28.75
CA THR A 327 6.89 -6.76 30.19
C THR A 327 5.95 -7.81 30.78
N THR A 328 6.53 -8.79 31.48
CA THR A 328 5.80 -9.82 32.20
C THR A 328 5.79 -9.52 33.69
N PRO A 329 4.79 -10.00 34.46
CA PRO A 329 4.82 -9.92 35.91
C PRO A 329 6.01 -10.70 36.49
N ALA A 330 6.68 -10.14 37.48
CA ALA A 330 7.86 -10.76 38.10
C ALA A 330 7.52 -12.11 38.78
N ASP A 331 8.51 -13.00 38.84
CA ASP A 331 8.36 -14.27 39.55
C ASP A 331 8.27 -14.09 41.07
N GLY A 332 7.50 -14.97 41.72
CA GLY A 332 7.37 -15.01 43.19
C GLY A 332 6.49 -13.88 43.78
N VAL A 333 5.90 -13.00 42.95
CA VAL A 333 4.99 -11.97 43.44
C VAL A 333 3.53 -12.50 43.52
N PRO A 334 2.71 -12.04 44.47
CA PRO A 334 1.29 -12.40 44.54
C PRO A 334 0.57 -12.04 43.25
N ALA A 335 -0.23 -12.96 42.73
CA ALA A 335 -1.04 -12.75 41.52
C ALA A 335 -2.26 -11.92 41.89
N THR A 336 -2.25 -10.64 41.51
CA THR A 336 -3.38 -9.71 41.71
C THR A 336 -3.83 -9.10 40.37
N LEU A 337 -5.09 -8.72 40.28
CA LEU A 337 -5.67 -8.08 39.12
C LEU A 337 -4.88 -6.82 38.72
N GLU A 338 -4.57 -5.94 39.68
CA GLU A 338 -3.80 -4.70 39.47
C GLU A 338 -2.44 -4.95 38.79
N ARG A 339 -1.75 -6.03 39.18
CA ARG A 339 -0.44 -6.38 38.58
C ARG A 339 -0.57 -6.94 37.17
N ALA A 340 -1.61 -7.72 36.90
CA ALA A 340 -1.91 -8.19 35.56
C ALA A 340 -2.21 -7.01 34.62
N GLU A 341 -2.99 -6.02 35.08
CA GLU A 341 -3.32 -4.82 34.31
C GLU A 341 -2.10 -3.94 33.98
N ARG A 342 -1.07 -3.92 34.81
CA ARG A 342 0.17 -3.16 34.58
C ARG A 342 1.15 -3.85 33.62
N SER A 343 0.94 -5.11 33.28
CA SER A 343 1.81 -5.86 32.39
C SER A 343 1.39 -5.73 30.95
N SER A 344 2.29 -5.26 30.07
CA SER A 344 1.99 -5.17 28.63
C SER A 344 1.74 -6.53 28.00
N ALA A 345 2.39 -7.59 28.48
CA ALA A 345 2.13 -8.97 28.04
C ALA A 345 0.70 -9.42 28.41
N CYS A 346 0.24 -9.13 29.63
CA CYS A 346 -1.12 -9.44 30.05
C CYS A 346 -2.17 -8.57 29.30
N ALA A 347 -1.86 -7.30 29.08
CA ALA A 347 -2.72 -6.41 28.30
C ALA A 347 -2.92 -6.93 26.86
N LEU A 348 -1.85 -7.42 26.22
CA LEU A 348 -1.95 -8.06 24.90
C LEU A 348 -2.79 -9.34 24.96
N PHE A 349 -2.57 -10.18 25.97
CA PHE A 349 -3.38 -11.40 26.14
C PHE A 349 -4.88 -11.07 26.25
N VAL A 350 -5.23 -10.09 27.09
CA VAL A 350 -6.61 -9.67 27.32
C VAL A 350 -7.24 -9.14 26.03
N ASP A 351 -6.55 -8.27 25.30
CA ASP A 351 -7.04 -7.70 24.04
C ASP A 351 -7.32 -8.80 23.01
N ARG A 352 -6.41 -9.74 22.84
CA ARG A 352 -6.58 -10.86 21.90
C ARG A 352 -7.60 -11.90 22.36
N ALA A 353 -7.68 -12.15 23.68
CA ALA A 353 -8.70 -13.03 24.26
C ALA A 353 -10.11 -12.44 24.07
N GLN A 354 -10.28 -11.12 24.20
CA GLN A 354 -11.55 -10.43 23.94
C GLN A 354 -11.92 -10.44 22.45
N ALA A 355 -10.93 -10.34 21.56
CA ALA A 355 -11.16 -10.48 20.13
C ALA A 355 -11.67 -11.90 19.77
N ALA A 356 -11.09 -12.95 20.39
CA ALA A 356 -11.50 -14.33 20.18
C ALA A 356 -12.82 -14.69 20.90
N ALA A 357 -13.03 -14.16 22.10
CA ALA A 357 -14.20 -14.40 22.96
C ALA A 357 -14.66 -13.08 23.60
N PRO A 358 -15.62 -12.35 23.00
CA PRO A 358 -16.02 -11.02 23.47
C PRO A 358 -16.51 -10.93 24.92
N ALA A 359 -16.96 -12.06 25.49
CA ALA A 359 -17.35 -12.15 26.89
C ALA A 359 -16.18 -12.33 27.88
N PHE A 360 -14.95 -12.47 27.37
CA PHE A 360 -13.76 -12.60 28.20
C PHE A 360 -13.49 -11.30 28.96
N ALA A 361 -13.30 -11.43 30.27
CA ALA A 361 -12.86 -10.34 31.15
C ALA A 361 -11.76 -10.82 32.08
N LEU A 362 -10.73 -9.98 32.25
CA LEU A 362 -9.73 -10.19 33.27
C LEU A 362 -10.37 -9.94 34.65
N ALA A 363 -10.22 -10.89 35.57
CA ALA A 363 -10.80 -10.83 36.91
C ALA A 363 -9.84 -11.48 37.91
N GLU A 364 -10.03 -11.25 39.20
CA GLU A 364 -9.22 -11.88 40.27
C GLU A 364 -9.16 -13.42 40.14
N SER A 365 -10.25 -14.04 39.65
CA SER A 365 -10.33 -15.50 39.48
C SER A 365 -9.44 -16.05 38.37
N ASN A 366 -9.03 -15.26 37.38
CA ASN A 366 -8.22 -15.72 36.24
C ASN A 366 -6.91 -14.94 36.07
N ALA A 367 -6.70 -13.84 36.81
CA ALA A 367 -5.48 -13.01 36.70
C ALA A 367 -4.21 -13.82 36.94
N GLY A 368 -4.19 -14.72 37.90
CA GLY A 368 -3.05 -15.60 38.19
C GLY A 368 -2.69 -16.49 37.02
N ALA A 369 -3.69 -17.11 36.38
CA ALA A 369 -3.46 -17.96 35.22
C ALA A 369 -2.98 -17.15 33.98
N VAL A 370 -3.52 -15.96 33.75
CA VAL A 370 -3.06 -15.06 32.67
C VAL A 370 -1.62 -14.62 32.89
N MET A 371 -1.26 -14.24 34.12
CA MET A 371 0.12 -13.89 34.49
C MET A 371 1.08 -15.06 34.27
N ASP A 372 0.67 -16.28 34.63
CA ASP A 372 1.45 -17.51 34.42
C ASP A 372 1.66 -17.80 32.93
N ILE A 373 0.62 -17.70 32.11
CA ILE A 373 0.70 -17.87 30.67
C ILE A 373 1.72 -16.89 30.09
N CYS A 374 1.60 -15.58 30.40
CA CYS A 374 2.50 -14.55 29.88
C CYS A 374 3.96 -14.75 30.29
N ARG A 375 4.22 -15.21 31.55
CA ARG A 375 5.58 -15.55 32.03
C ARG A 375 6.15 -16.75 31.29
N ARG A 376 5.41 -17.85 31.19
CA ARG A 376 5.85 -19.06 30.46
C ARG A 376 6.15 -18.81 29.01
N LEU A 377 5.40 -17.89 28.38
CA LEU A 377 5.62 -17.44 27.02
C LEU A 377 6.67 -16.31 26.92
N GLN A 378 7.37 -15.99 28.04
CA GLN A 378 8.46 -15.01 28.08
C GLN A 378 8.11 -13.63 27.52
N GLY A 379 6.84 -13.22 27.54
CA GLY A 379 6.39 -11.95 26.97
C GLY A 379 6.48 -11.86 25.44
N LEU A 380 6.64 -12.98 24.72
CA LEU A 380 6.70 -13.01 23.26
C LEU A 380 5.31 -12.73 22.66
N PRO A 381 5.13 -11.61 21.92
CA PRO A 381 3.80 -11.19 21.46
C PRO A 381 3.05 -12.27 20.69
N LEU A 382 3.66 -12.86 19.66
CA LEU A 382 3.00 -13.88 18.85
C LEU A 382 2.65 -15.14 19.65
N ALA A 383 3.49 -15.55 20.61
CA ALA A 383 3.19 -16.68 21.47
C ALA A 383 1.96 -16.39 22.38
N ILE A 384 1.87 -15.15 22.87
CA ILE A 384 0.73 -14.68 23.66
C ILE A 384 -0.55 -14.65 22.81
N GLU A 385 -0.50 -14.15 21.58
CA GLU A 385 -1.62 -14.11 20.66
C GLU A 385 -2.14 -15.52 20.33
N LEU A 386 -1.25 -16.46 20.04
CA LEU A 386 -1.61 -17.87 19.80
C LEU A 386 -2.26 -18.53 21.02
N ALA A 387 -1.78 -18.22 22.22
CA ALA A 387 -2.38 -18.74 23.47
C ALA A 387 -3.74 -18.08 23.76
N ALA A 388 -3.85 -16.76 23.58
CA ALA A 388 -5.09 -16.02 23.80
C ALA A 388 -6.22 -16.46 22.87
N ALA A 389 -5.93 -16.80 21.60
CA ALA A 389 -6.91 -17.35 20.66
C ALA A 389 -7.58 -18.64 21.16
N LYS A 390 -6.92 -19.40 22.04
CA LYS A 390 -7.49 -20.63 22.61
C LYS A 390 -8.50 -20.41 23.75
N VAL A 391 -8.67 -19.17 24.22
CA VAL A 391 -9.66 -18.84 25.27
C VAL A 391 -11.09 -19.16 24.83
N ARG A 392 -11.37 -19.22 23.54
CA ARG A 392 -12.64 -19.68 22.98
C ARG A 392 -13.00 -21.12 23.37
N MET A 393 -11.99 -21.98 23.54
CA MET A 393 -12.16 -23.41 23.79
C MET A 393 -11.70 -23.84 25.19
N LEU A 394 -10.75 -23.10 25.81
CA LEU A 394 -10.10 -23.48 27.06
C LEU A 394 -10.09 -22.28 28.02
N SER A 395 -10.31 -22.56 29.30
CA SER A 395 -10.12 -21.51 30.34
C SER A 395 -8.63 -21.14 30.46
N PRO A 396 -8.28 -19.92 30.92
CA PRO A 396 -6.88 -19.52 31.17
C PRO A 396 -6.14 -20.53 32.07
N HIS A 397 -6.77 -21.09 33.08
CA HIS A 397 -6.17 -22.13 33.94
C HIS A 397 -5.81 -23.37 33.12
N ALA A 398 -6.70 -23.85 32.25
CA ALA A 398 -6.44 -25.02 31.44
C ALA A 398 -5.34 -24.76 30.39
N ILE A 399 -5.20 -23.52 29.90
CA ILE A 399 -4.11 -23.11 29.00
C ILE A 399 -2.79 -23.12 29.78
N ALA A 400 -2.74 -22.50 30.96
CA ALA A 400 -1.54 -22.47 31.83
C ALA A 400 -1.04 -23.88 32.20
N GLU A 401 -1.94 -24.77 32.59
CA GLU A 401 -1.63 -26.16 32.92
C GLU A 401 -1.06 -26.95 31.74
N ARG A 402 -1.63 -26.76 30.53
CA ARG A 402 -1.15 -27.42 29.34
C ARG A 402 0.22 -26.89 28.88
N LEU A 403 0.42 -25.58 28.95
CA LEU A 403 1.72 -24.99 28.70
C LEU A 403 2.80 -25.48 29.68
N GLU A 404 2.45 -25.67 30.95
CA GLU A 404 3.34 -26.23 31.93
C GLU A 404 3.85 -27.65 31.60
N ARG A 405 3.00 -28.47 31.00
CA ARG A 405 3.34 -29.84 30.61
C ARG A 405 4.06 -29.94 29.28
N SER A 406 3.68 -29.11 28.30
CA SER A 406 4.12 -29.24 26.92
C SER A 406 5.39 -28.45 26.58
N LEU A 407 5.54 -27.20 27.08
CA LEU A 407 6.69 -26.35 26.72
C LEU A 407 8.05 -26.94 27.13
N PRO A 408 8.24 -27.52 28.37
CA PRO A 408 9.51 -28.10 28.74
C PRO A 408 9.93 -29.28 27.85
N LEU A 409 8.99 -30.10 27.41
CA LEU A 409 9.27 -31.26 26.55
C LEU A 409 9.68 -30.81 25.14
N LEU A 410 9.00 -29.82 24.60
CA LEU A 410 9.27 -29.28 23.26
C LEU A 410 10.55 -28.42 23.21
N THR A 411 10.81 -27.62 24.27
CA THR A 411 12.06 -26.82 24.36
C THR A 411 13.31 -27.66 24.59
N ALA A 412 13.18 -28.81 25.22
CA ALA A 412 14.30 -29.72 25.48
C ALA A 412 14.81 -30.47 24.24
N ALA A 413 13.95 -30.61 23.21
CA ALA A 413 14.29 -31.32 21.98
C ALA A 413 15.24 -30.54 21.05
N VAL A 414 15.37 -29.21 21.19
CA VAL A 414 16.17 -28.35 20.31
C VAL A 414 17.24 -27.61 21.14
N ARG A 415 18.49 -28.10 21.10
CA ARG A 415 19.59 -27.59 21.97
C ARG A 415 20.36 -26.41 21.36
N ASP A 416 20.36 -26.24 20.04
CA ASP A 416 21.24 -25.29 19.32
C ASP A 416 20.60 -23.91 19.04
N MET A 417 19.42 -23.63 19.59
CA MET A 417 18.71 -22.36 19.38
C MET A 417 18.64 -21.54 20.68
N PRO A 418 18.61 -20.18 20.60
CA PRO A 418 18.35 -19.33 21.76
C PRO A 418 17.02 -19.67 22.42
N GLU A 419 16.93 -19.49 23.74
CA GLU A 419 15.77 -19.91 24.56
C GLU A 419 14.45 -19.31 24.07
N ARG A 420 14.44 -18.02 23.66
CA ARG A 420 13.25 -17.35 23.13
C ARG A 420 12.77 -17.95 21.80
N HIS A 421 13.68 -18.37 20.92
CA HIS A 421 13.32 -19.09 19.69
C HIS A 421 12.74 -20.46 19.97
N ARG A 422 13.27 -21.17 20.94
CA ARG A 422 12.74 -22.48 21.41
C ARG A 422 11.33 -22.33 21.96
N THR A 423 11.07 -21.31 22.77
CA THR A 423 9.75 -21.02 23.34
C THR A 423 8.74 -20.69 22.25
N MET A 424 9.11 -19.89 21.25
CA MET A 424 8.24 -19.55 20.14
C MET A 424 7.87 -20.77 19.29
N ARG A 425 8.87 -21.57 18.92
CA ARG A 425 8.67 -22.82 18.16
C ARG A 425 7.81 -23.80 18.97
N ALA A 426 8.10 -23.99 20.25
CA ALA A 426 7.33 -24.86 21.14
C ALA A 426 5.86 -24.41 21.28
N THR A 427 5.61 -23.10 21.34
CA THR A 427 4.24 -22.55 21.39
C THR A 427 3.49 -22.82 20.08
N LEU A 428 4.16 -22.66 18.96
CA LEU A 428 3.57 -22.94 17.65
C LEU A 428 3.28 -24.45 17.49
N GLU A 429 4.24 -25.31 17.84
CA GLU A 429 4.07 -26.76 17.84
C GLU A 429 2.91 -27.19 18.76
N TRP A 430 2.80 -26.60 19.95
CA TRP A 430 1.66 -26.82 20.82
C TRP A 430 0.34 -26.41 20.17
N SER A 431 0.26 -25.20 19.60
CA SER A 431 -0.94 -24.71 18.92
C SER A 431 -1.36 -25.61 17.75
N VAL A 432 -0.39 -26.08 16.97
CA VAL A 432 -0.61 -26.99 15.83
C VAL A 432 -0.98 -28.40 16.31
N SER A 433 -0.45 -28.86 17.45
CA SER A 433 -0.79 -30.18 18.01
C SER A 433 -2.26 -30.30 18.43
N LEU A 434 -2.93 -29.18 18.67
CA LEU A 434 -4.35 -29.13 19.00
C LEU A 434 -5.26 -29.25 17.76
N LEU A 435 -4.69 -29.11 16.54
CA LEU A 435 -5.43 -29.23 15.30
C LEU A 435 -5.68 -30.73 14.97
N PRO A 436 -6.82 -31.08 14.37
CA PRO A 436 -7.03 -32.35 13.67
C PRO A 436 -5.94 -32.59 12.61
N ALA A 437 -5.68 -33.88 12.31
CA ALA A 437 -4.62 -34.24 11.37
C ALA A 437 -4.79 -33.59 9.97
N ALA A 438 -6.03 -33.51 9.48
CA ALA A 438 -6.36 -32.89 8.19
C ALA A 438 -6.03 -31.40 8.16
N GLN A 439 -6.40 -30.65 9.21
CA GLN A 439 -6.11 -29.21 9.32
C GLN A 439 -4.60 -28.94 9.48
N ARG A 440 -3.89 -29.84 10.16
CA ARG A 440 -2.42 -29.77 10.26
C ARG A 440 -1.78 -29.97 8.91
N ALA A 441 -2.20 -30.99 8.13
CA ALA A 441 -1.69 -31.24 6.80
C ALA A 441 -1.96 -30.04 5.86
N LEU A 442 -3.15 -29.44 5.94
CA LEU A 442 -3.46 -28.21 5.20
C LEU A 442 -2.51 -27.06 5.57
N LEU A 443 -2.32 -26.79 6.87
CA LEU A 443 -1.40 -25.74 7.33
C LEU A 443 0.02 -25.94 6.78
N GLU A 444 0.51 -27.18 6.80
CA GLU A 444 1.84 -27.53 6.30
C GLU A 444 1.93 -27.30 4.78
N ASP A 445 0.89 -27.68 4.03
CA ASP A 445 0.81 -27.45 2.58
C ASP A 445 0.71 -25.97 2.21
N LEU A 446 0.02 -25.13 3.02
CA LEU A 446 -0.05 -23.68 2.82
C LEU A 446 1.31 -22.99 2.91
N GLY A 447 2.34 -23.65 3.47
CA GLY A 447 3.71 -23.14 3.52
C GLY A 447 4.33 -22.80 2.16
N VAL A 448 3.82 -23.37 1.06
CA VAL A 448 4.32 -23.08 -0.31
C VAL A 448 3.96 -21.70 -0.82
N PHE A 449 2.92 -21.06 -0.24
CA PHE A 449 2.54 -19.72 -0.67
C PHE A 449 3.52 -18.68 -0.12
N ALA A 450 3.99 -17.82 -1.01
CA ALA A 450 5.03 -16.85 -0.68
C ALA A 450 4.50 -15.67 0.16
N GLU A 451 3.29 -15.18 -0.15
CA GLU A 451 2.71 -14.01 0.54
C GLU A 451 1.20 -14.21 0.71
N ARG A 452 0.41 -13.45 -0.05
CA ARG A 452 -1.04 -13.55 -0.06
C ARG A 452 -1.48 -14.62 -1.05
N PHE A 453 -2.53 -15.33 -0.72
CA PHE A 453 -3.12 -16.33 -1.61
C PHE A 453 -4.63 -16.28 -1.53
N THR A 454 -5.29 -16.85 -2.52
CA THR A 454 -6.75 -16.90 -2.61
C THR A 454 -7.26 -18.31 -2.27
N LEU A 455 -8.55 -18.43 -2.00
CA LEU A 455 -9.20 -19.70 -1.77
C LEU A 455 -9.02 -20.65 -2.99
N GLU A 456 -9.18 -20.13 -4.19
CA GLU A 456 -9.03 -20.89 -5.43
C GLU A 456 -7.61 -21.46 -5.60
N ALA A 457 -6.60 -20.73 -5.14
CA ALA A 457 -5.22 -21.20 -5.15
C ALA A 457 -5.02 -22.38 -4.17
N VAL A 458 -5.70 -22.36 -3.02
CA VAL A 458 -5.66 -23.47 -2.05
C VAL A 458 -6.44 -24.67 -2.57
N GLU A 459 -7.64 -24.45 -3.11
CA GLU A 459 -8.45 -25.52 -3.74
C GLU A 459 -7.71 -26.24 -4.88
N ALA A 460 -6.86 -25.52 -5.61
CA ALA A 460 -6.04 -26.12 -6.67
C ALA A 460 -4.95 -27.06 -6.14
N LEU A 461 -4.54 -26.93 -4.87
CA LEU A 461 -3.63 -27.88 -4.22
C LEU A 461 -4.34 -29.12 -3.66
N GLU A 462 -5.68 -29.07 -3.48
CA GLU A 462 -6.46 -30.13 -2.82
C GLU A 462 -6.42 -31.52 -3.49
N PRO A 463 -6.36 -31.67 -4.84
CA PRO A 463 -6.35 -32.96 -5.47
C PRO A 463 -5.23 -33.87 -4.97
N GLY A 464 -5.62 -35.01 -4.37
CA GLY A 464 -4.67 -36.00 -3.81
C GLY A 464 -4.15 -35.67 -2.41
N ARG A 465 -4.69 -34.61 -1.75
CA ARG A 465 -4.32 -34.23 -0.37
C ARG A 465 -5.29 -34.84 0.66
N ALA A 466 -4.77 -35.12 1.85
CA ALA A 466 -5.54 -35.72 2.95
C ALA A 466 -6.25 -34.65 3.82
N TRP A 467 -6.99 -33.73 3.21
CA TRP A 467 -7.75 -32.68 3.89
C TRP A 467 -9.22 -33.11 4.06
N GLU A 468 -9.50 -33.90 5.08
CA GLU A 468 -10.88 -34.23 5.43
C GLU A 468 -11.68 -32.96 5.73
N GLY A 469 -12.82 -32.77 5.06
CA GLY A 469 -13.65 -31.55 5.15
C GLY A 469 -13.32 -30.49 4.08
N GLY A 470 -12.22 -30.67 3.32
CA GLY A 470 -11.83 -29.77 2.23
C GLY A 470 -11.14 -28.47 2.65
N ALA A 471 -10.76 -27.67 1.65
CA ALA A 471 -10.01 -26.43 1.83
C ALA A 471 -10.76 -25.38 2.69
N ILE A 472 -12.07 -25.19 2.43
CA ILE A 472 -12.87 -24.13 3.07
C ILE A 472 -12.99 -24.34 4.60
N GLU A 473 -13.39 -25.54 5.03
CA GLU A 473 -13.54 -25.86 6.46
C GLU A 473 -12.19 -25.82 7.18
N GLY A 474 -11.14 -26.34 6.52
CA GLY A 474 -9.79 -26.31 7.06
C GLY A 474 -9.27 -24.88 7.23
N LEU A 475 -9.44 -24.01 6.22
CA LEU A 475 -9.04 -22.60 6.29
C LEU A 475 -9.82 -21.84 7.37
N ALA A 476 -11.13 -22.04 7.48
CA ALA A 476 -11.94 -21.41 8.53
C ALA A 476 -11.40 -21.76 9.92
N ALA A 477 -11.07 -23.02 10.17
CA ALA A 477 -10.49 -23.45 11.44
C ALA A 477 -9.08 -22.88 11.69
N LEU A 478 -8.25 -22.73 10.66
CA LEU A 478 -6.92 -22.10 10.75
C LEU A 478 -7.00 -20.59 11.00
N VAL A 479 -7.98 -19.90 10.43
CA VAL A 479 -8.27 -18.49 10.70
C VAL A 479 -8.76 -18.31 12.14
N ASP A 480 -9.72 -19.12 12.59
CA ASP A 480 -10.20 -19.14 13.97
C ASP A 480 -9.07 -19.41 14.98
N GLY A 481 -8.08 -20.21 14.57
CA GLY A 481 -6.87 -20.52 15.35
C GLY A 481 -5.78 -19.46 15.32
N SER A 482 -5.96 -18.35 14.59
CA SER A 482 -4.96 -17.28 14.35
C SER A 482 -3.65 -17.78 13.71
N LEU A 483 -3.72 -18.88 12.96
CA LEU A 483 -2.60 -19.44 12.18
C LEU A 483 -2.60 -18.94 10.73
N VAL A 484 -3.77 -18.58 10.22
CA VAL A 484 -3.98 -17.92 8.93
C VAL A 484 -4.69 -16.59 9.18
N THR A 485 -4.27 -15.54 8.50
CA THR A 485 -4.91 -14.22 8.55
C THR A 485 -5.72 -14.01 7.29
N GLN A 486 -6.97 -13.57 7.44
CA GLN A 486 -7.84 -13.16 6.34
C GLN A 486 -7.92 -11.64 6.33
N THR A 487 -7.73 -11.03 5.17
CA THR A 487 -7.83 -9.58 4.96
C THR A 487 -8.66 -9.30 3.71
N ASP A 488 -9.32 -8.15 3.67
CA ASP A 488 -9.92 -7.62 2.45
C ASP A 488 -8.87 -6.76 1.73
N PHE A 489 -8.65 -7.02 0.45
CA PHE A 489 -7.77 -6.24 -0.39
C PHE A 489 -8.51 -5.88 -1.68
N ASP A 490 -8.88 -4.62 -1.83
CA ASP A 490 -9.60 -4.10 -3.00
C ASP A 490 -10.93 -4.87 -3.28
N GLY A 491 -11.69 -5.16 -2.19
CA GLY A 491 -12.95 -5.90 -2.24
C GLY A 491 -12.82 -7.41 -2.48
N ARG A 492 -11.60 -7.97 -2.38
CA ARG A 492 -11.33 -9.40 -2.48
C ARG A 492 -10.79 -9.95 -1.17
N SER A 493 -11.35 -11.06 -0.72
CA SER A 493 -10.82 -11.77 0.44
C SER A 493 -9.53 -12.48 0.09
N VAL A 494 -8.44 -12.14 0.77
CA VAL A 494 -7.13 -12.78 0.61
C VAL A 494 -6.66 -13.33 1.95
N LEU A 495 -5.91 -14.42 1.87
CA LEU A 495 -5.37 -15.16 3.00
C LEU A 495 -3.85 -14.99 3.04
N SER A 496 -3.26 -15.05 4.22
CA SER A 496 -1.80 -15.03 4.40
C SER A 496 -1.38 -15.78 5.66
N LEU A 497 -0.14 -16.26 5.66
CA LEU A 497 0.51 -16.81 6.84
C LEU A 497 1.47 -15.78 7.44
N LEU A 498 1.56 -15.73 8.76
CA LEU A 498 2.67 -15.00 9.38
C LEU A 498 4.00 -15.70 9.04
N ALA A 499 5.07 -14.93 8.82
CA ALA A 499 6.38 -15.45 8.38
C ALA A 499 6.87 -16.66 9.19
N ILE A 500 6.73 -16.60 10.52
CA ILE A 500 7.16 -17.70 11.41
C ILE A 500 6.25 -18.94 11.30
N VAL A 501 4.96 -18.76 11.04
CA VAL A 501 4.01 -19.87 10.79
C VAL A 501 4.33 -20.53 9.46
N ARG A 502 4.64 -19.72 8.43
CA ARG A 502 5.07 -20.21 7.12
C ARG A 502 6.39 -20.98 7.22
N GLU A 503 7.40 -20.44 7.92
CA GLU A 503 8.68 -21.12 8.15
C GLU A 503 8.49 -22.48 8.82
N TYR A 504 7.63 -22.55 9.84
CA TYR A 504 7.26 -23.80 10.48
C TYR A 504 6.57 -24.76 9.50
N ALA A 505 5.60 -24.28 8.75
CA ALA A 505 4.83 -25.07 7.79
C ALA A 505 5.74 -25.65 6.70
N VAL A 506 6.63 -24.85 6.11
CA VAL A 506 7.65 -25.29 5.14
C VAL A 506 8.54 -26.37 5.75
N GLY A 507 9.09 -26.16 6.95
CA GLY A 507 9.95 -27.14 7.60
C GLY A 507 9.22 -28.48 7.83
N ARG A 508 7.95 -28.46 8.25
CA ARG A 508 7.14 -29.67 8.42
C ARG A 508 6.84 -30.37 7.09
N LEU A 509 6.56 -29.58 6.06
CA LEU A 509 6.30 -30.11 4.70
C LEU A 509 7.56 -30.78 4.13
N GLU A 510 8.75 -30.21 4.37
CA GLU A 510 10.04 -30.79 3.99
C GLU A 510 10.35 -32.07 4.78
N GLU A 511 10.10 -32.09 6.10
CA GLU A 511 10.22 -33.28 6.94
C GLU A 511 9.32 -34.45 6.47
N ARG A 512 8.14 -34.14 5.90
CA ARG A 512 7.26 -35.15 5.27
C ARG A 512 7.77 -35.62 3.90
N GLY A 513 8.74 -34.95 3.29
CA GLY A 513 9.24 -35.26 1.97
C GLY A 513 8.26 -34.98 0.83
N GLU A 514 7.25 -34.14 1.05
CA GLU A 514 6.20 -33.81 0.07
C GLU A 514 6.34 -32.38 -0.50
N ALA A 515 7.36 -31.64 -0.10
CA ALA A 515 7.56 -30.23 -0.47
C ALA A 515 7.59 -30.02 -1.98
N ASP A 516 8.30 -30.88 -2.74
CA ASP A 516 8.40 -30.74 -4.18
C ASP A 516 7.07 -31.03 -4.89
N LEU A 517 6.27 -31.96 -4.37
CA LEU A 517 4.95 -32.28 -4.91
C LEU A 517 4.00 -31.06 -4.76
N VAL A 518 3.98 -30.44 -3.58
CA VAL A 518 3.10 -29.30 -3.32
C VAL A 518 3.59 -28.06 -4.05
N ARG A 519 4.91 -27.82 -4.11
CA ARG A 519 5.49 -26.73 -4.91
C ARG A 519 5.20 -26.89 -6.42
N ALA A 520 5.20 -28.13 -6.92
CA ALA A 520 4.84 -28.40 -8.32
C ALA A 520 3.37 -28.07 -8.59
N ALA A 521 2.45 -28.48 -7.72
CA ALA A 521 1.03 -28.13 -7.83
C ALA A 521 0.81 -26.61 -7.76
N HIS A 522 1.50 -25.92 -6.85
CA HIS A 522 1.52 -24.47 -6.76
C HIS A 522 1.99 -23.83 -8.08
N ALA A 523 3.13 -24.27 -8.62
CA ALA A 523 3.66 -23.74 -9.87
C ALA A 523 2.72 -23.97 -11.05
N ASP A 524 2.09 -25.16 -11.14
CA ASP A 524 1.12 -25.48 -12.19
C ASP A 524 -0.16 -24.62 -12.09
N TYR A 525 -0.65 -24.35 -10.87
CA TYR A 525 -1.77 -23.41 -10.68
C TYR A 525 -1.45 -22.02 -11.19
N TYR A 526 -0.29 -21.47 -10.80
CA TYR A 526 0.10 -20.10 -11.22
C TYR A 526 0.42 -20.04 -12.71
N ARG A 527 0.96 -21.11 -13.30
CA ARG A 527 1.08 -21.24 -14.76
C ARG A 527 -0.29 -21.19 -15.43
N GLY A 528 -1.27 -21.93 -14.90
CA GLY A 528 -2.64 -21.87 -15.38
C GLY A 528 -3.29 -20.49 -15.23
N LEU A 529 -3.02 -19.77 -14.14
CA LEU A 529 -3.45 -18.39 -13.93
C LEU A 529 -2.87 -17.47 -15.01
N VAL A 530 -1.57 -17.58 -15.30
CA VAL A 530 -0.90 -16.80 -16.35
C VAL A 530 -1.51 -17.06 -17.72
N VAL A 531 -1.73 -18.30 -18.09
CA VAL A 531 -2.37 -18.68 -19.37
C VAL A 531 -3.77 -18.07 -19.52
N ARG A 532 -4.54 -17.98 -18.43
CA ARG A 532 -5.88 -17.35 -18.42
C ARG A 532 -5.83 -15.82 -18.53
N LEU A 533 -4.85 -15.18 -17.91
CA LEU A 533 -4.80 -13.71 -17.82
C LEU A 533 -3.97 -13.07 -18.95
N ALA A 534 -2.99 -13.78 -19.51
CA ALA A 534 -2.12 -13.24 -20.58
C ALA A 534 -2.89 -12.67 -21.79
N PRO A 535 -3.94 -13.33 -22.32
CA PRO A 535 -4.72 -12.76 -23.44
C PRO A 535 -5.42 -11.43 -23.10
N GLN A 536 -5.73 -11.20 -21.81
CA GLN A 536 -6.40 -9.97 -21.36
C GLN A 536 -5.43 -8.78 -21.30
N LEU A 537 -4.11 -9.03 -21.22
CA LEU A 537 -3.09 -7.99 -21.18
C LEU A 537 -3.00 -7.19 -22.49
N GLY A 538 -3.41 -7.78 -23.61
CA GLY A 538 -3.46 -7.11 -24.93
C GLY A 538 -4.73 -6.30 -25.18
N GLY A 539 -5.72 -6.26 -24.26
CA GLY A 539 -7.03 -5.68 -24.54
C GLY A 539 -7.70 -4.97 -23.36
N GLY A 540 -9.02 -4.81 -23.43
CA GLY A 540 -9.83 -4.05 -22.45
C GLY A 540 -9.86 -4.63 -21.03
N GLY A 541 -9.51 -5.91 -20.83
CA GLY A 541 -9.37 -6.55 -19.52
C GLY A 541 -8.05 -6.27 -18.77
N ARG A 542 -7.14 -5.52 -19.38
CA ARG A 542 -5.77 -5.29 -18.90
C ARG A 542 -5.69 -4.80 -17.45
N ALA A 543 -6.44 -3.77 -17.09
CA ALA A 543 -6.37 -3.18 -15.75
C ALA A 543 -6.70 -4.23 -14.67
N GLN A 544 -7.71 -5.07 -14.90
CA GLN A 544 -8.09 -6.14 -13.99
C GLN A 544 -7.03 -7.25 -13.96
N ALA A 545 -6.50 -7.67 -15.12
CA ALA A 545 -5.43 -8.67 -15.19
C ALA A 545 -4.15 -8.19 -14.49
N VAL A 546 -3.75 -6.93 -14.69
CA VAL A 546 -2.58 -6.32 -14.03
C VAL A 546 -2.78 -6.28 -12.51
N ALA A 547 -3.97 -5.90 -12.02
CA ALA A 547 -4.27 -5.88 -10.59
C ALA A 547 -4.22 -7.29 -9.97
N GLU A 548 -4.80 -8.28 -10.66
CA GLU A 548 -4.79 -9.68 -10.20
C GLU A 548 -3.40 -10.30 -10.19
N LEU A 549 -2.60 -10.09 -11.24
CA LEU A 549 -1.20 -10.53 -11.29
C LEU A 549 -0.35 -9.82 -10.24
N GLY A 550 -0.59 -8.52 -10.01
CA GLY A 550 0.10 -7.73 -8.99
C GLY A 550 -0.12 -8.26 -7.57
N LEU A 551 -1.36 -8.66 -7.25
CA LEU A 551 -1.71 -9.30 -5.98
C LEU A 551 -0.93 -10.61 -5.74
N GLN A 552 -0.60 -11.34 -6.82
CA GLN A 552 0.02 -12.65 -6.78
C GLN A 552 1.52 -12.64 -7.12
N LEU A 553 2.15 -11.46 -7.24
CA LEU A 553 3.52 -11.32 -7.74
C LEU A 553 4.55 -12.18 -6.99
N ALA A 554 4.44 -12.27 -5.66
CA ALA A 554 5.33 -13.09 -4.85
C ALA A 554 5.19 -14.59 -5.18
N ASN A 555 3.95 -15.06 -5.39
CA ASN A 555 3.68 -16.46 -5.77
C ASN A 555 4.09 -16.74 -7.22
N LEU A 556 3.90 -15.79 -8.15
CA LEU A 556 4.40 -15.91 -9.53
C LEU A 556 5.92 -16.08 -9.54
N ARG A 557 6.64 -15.30 -8.72
CA ARG A 557 8.10 -15.45 -8.56
C ARG A 557 8.48 -16.81 -7.98
N ALA A 558 7.77 -17.27 -6.95
CA ALA A 558 8.02 -18.58 -6.35
C ALA A 558 7.77 -19.73 -7.34
N ALA A 559 6.71 -19.62 -8.17
CA ALA A 559 6.39 -20.59 -9.21
C ALA A 559 7.52 -20.67 -10.27
N VAL A 560 7.96 -19.55 -10.83
CA VAL A 560 9.05 -19.51 -11.82
C VAL A 560 10.33 -20.09 -11.22
N ARG A 561 10.69 -19.70 -9.97
CA ARG A 561 11.87 -20.24 -9.29
C ARG A 561 11.80 -21.76 -9.16
N HIS A 562 10.64 -22.30 -8.77
CA HIS A 562 10.47 -23.75 -8.69
C HIS A 562 10.64 -24.41 -10.07
N LEU A 563 10.08 -23.83 -11.14
CA LEU A 563 10.25 -24.34 -12.50
C LEU A 563 11.73 -24.38 -12.92
N VAL A 564 12.48 -23.29 -12.67
CA VAL A 564 13.92 -23.24 -12.96
C VAL A 564 14.72 -24.25 -12.10
N HIS A 565 14.37 -24.37 -10.81
CA HIS A 565 15.06 -25.26 -9.89
C HIS A 565 14.86 -26.75 -10.25
N THR A 566 13.66 -27.10 -10.72
CA THR A 566 13.31 -28.49 -11.11
C THR A 566 13.56 -28.78 -12.58
N ASP A 567 14.36 -27.94 -13.26
CA ASP A 567 14.73 -28.06 -14.66
C ASP A 567 13.54 -28.11 -15.65
N ARG A 568 12.39 -27.56 -15.25
CA ARG A 568 11.23 -27.30 -16.12
C ARG A 568 11.45 -25.97 -16.86
N LEU A 569 12.54 -25.87 -17.58
CA LEU A 569 13.07 -24.63 -18.15
C LEU A 569 12.18 -24.06 -19.25
N ASP A 570 11.56 -24.93 -20.05
CA ASP A 570 10.66 -24.50 -21.11
C ASP A 570 9.35 -23.91 -20.52
N ASP A 571 8.80 -24.52 -19.47
CA ASP A 571 7.65 -23.94 -18.75
C ASP A 571 7.99 -22.56 -18.15
N ALA A 572 9.22 -22.36 -17.65
CA ALA A 572 9.66 -21.08 -17.12
C ALA A 572 9.82 -20.01 -18.22
N GLY A 573 10.29 -20.41 -19.41
CA GLY A 573 10.38 -19.54 -20.59
C GLY A 573 8.99 -19.09 -21.04
N ASP A 574 8.08 -20.03 -21.22
CA ASP A 574 6.69 -19.77 -21.61
C ASP A 574 5.98 -18.84 -20.61
N PHE A 575 6.21 -19.06 -19.30
CA PHE A 575 5.69 -18.22 -18.25
C PHE A 575 6.19 -16.77 -18.36
N ALA A 576 7.48 -16.58 -18.58
CA ALA A 576 8.08 -15.25 -18.72
C ALA A 576 7.54 -14.54 -19.97
N TRP A 577 7.45 -15.23 -21.12
CA TRP A 577 6.95 -14.67 -22.37
C TRP A 577 5.48 -14.28 -22.31
N ALA A 578 4.64 -15.13 -21.75
CA ALA A 578 3.20 -14.84 -21.62
C ALA A 578 2.90 -13.56 -20.82
N LEU A 579 3.79 -13.17 -19.93
CA LEU A 579 3.67 -11.97 -19.13
C LEU A 579 4.52 -10.77 -19.63
N LEU A 580 5.01 -10.79 -20.88
CA LEU A 580 5.83 -9.72 -21.45
C LEU A 580 5.23 -8.32 -21.24
N ILE A 581 3.94 -8.15 -21.56
CA ILE A 581 3.21 -6.89 -21.41
C ILE A 581 3.11 -6.49 -19.93
N TYR A 582 2.84 -7.45 -19.04
CA TYR A 582 2.78 -7.20 -17.60
C TYR A 582 4.13 -6.71 -17.04
N TRP A 583 5.23 -7.38 -17.42
CA TRP A 583 6.58 -6.98 -16.99
C TRP A 583 6.93 -5.58 -17.47
N TRP A 584 6.47 -5.21 -18.67
CA TRP A 584 6.69 -3.86 -19.22
C TRP A 584 5.92 -2.81 -18.43
N ILE A 585 4.60 -3.01 -18.26
CA ILE A 585 3.74 -2.06 -17.53
C ILE A 585 4.24 -1.83 -16.10
N MET A 586 4.67 -2.92 -15.44
CA MET A 586 5.13 -2.86 -14.05
C MET A 586 6.61 -2.50 -13.89
N GLY A 587 7.38 -2.43 -14.98
CA GLY A 587 8.82 -2.15 -14.94
C GLY A 587 9.63 -3.24 -14.21
N LEU A 588 9.29 -4.51 -14.38
CA LEU A 588 9.87 -5.64 -13.64
C LEU A 588 10.87 -6.48 -14.45
N PHE A 589 11.42 -5.94 -15.54
CA PHE A 589 12.33 -6.68 -16.43
C PHE A 589 13.60 -7.19 -15.75
N ALA A 590 14.16 -6.47 -14.77
CA ALA A 590 15.38 -6.93 -14.08
C ALA A 590 15.16 -8.27 -13.38
N GLY A 591 14.04 -8.46 -12.70
CA GLY A 591 13.72 -9.73 -12.05
C GLY A 591 13.61 -10.88 -13.06
N VAL A 592 12.94 -10.63 -14.19
CA VAL A 592 12.81 -11.63 -15.28
C VAL A 592 14.16 -11.95 -15.90
N ARG A 593 15.00 -10.94 -16.13
CA ARG A 593 16.34 -11.12 -16.66
C ARG A 593 17.20 -12.02 -15.76
N VAL A 594 17.13 -11.83 -14.44
CA VAL A 594 17.87 -12.71 -13.50
C VAL A 594 17.47 -14.16 -13.70
N TRP A 595 16.18 -14.46 -13.76
CA TRP A 595 15.70 -15.83 -13.99
C TRP A 595 16.13 -16.39 -15.35
N MET A 596 16.09 -15.58 -16.41
CA MET A 596 16.48 -15.97 -17.75
C MET A 596 17.99 -16.24 -17.87
N LEU A 597 18.82 -15.45 -17.17
CA LEU A 597 20.26 -15.70 -17.09
C LEU A 597 20.58 -16.98 -16.31
N GLU A 598 19.87 -17.24 -15.21
CA GLU A 598 19.99 -18.50 -14.47
C GLU A 598 19.57 -19.70 -15.33
N LEU A 599 18.45 -19.56 -16.07
CA LEU A 599 17.99 -20.58 -17.00
C LEU A 599 19.04 -20.90 -18.08
N LEU A 600 19.67 -19.86 -18.68
CA LEU A 600 20.72 -20.04 -19.68
C LEU A 600 22.01 -20.66 -19.11
N ALA A 601 22.27 -20.50 -17.80
CA ALA A 601 23.43 -21.09 -17.14
C ALA A 601 23.25 -22.58 -16.80
N LYS A 602 22.03 -23.13 -16.91
CA LYS A 602 21.77 -24.55 -16.70
C LYS A 602 22.33 -25.41 -17.83
N ASP A 603 22.87 -26.56 -17.46
CA ASP A 603 23.48 -27.54 -18.40
C ASP A 603 22.42 -28.49 -19.00
N GLN A 604 21.16 -28.09 -18.99
CA GLN A 604 20.04 -28.86 -19.49
C GLN A 604 19.62 -28.39 -20.88
N PRO A 605 19.14 -29.30 -21.76
CA PRO A 605 18.64 -28.92 -23.07
C PRO A 605 17.37 -28.06 -22.94
N ILE A 606 17.33 -26.94 -23.61
CA ILE A 606 16.18 -26.04 -23.73
C ILE A 606 15.78 -25.93 -25.21
N THR A 607 14.50 -25.68 -25.46
CA THR A 607 13.98 -25.43 -26.79
C THR A 607 14.57 -24.14 -27.38
N GLN A 608 14.51 -24.03 -28.72
CA GLN A 608 14.91 -22.79 -29.39
C GLN A 608 14.01 -21.61 -28.98
N HIS A 609 12.72 -21.87 -28.73
CA HIS A 609 11.77 -20.89 -28.20
C HIS A 609 12.25 -20.33 -26.84
N THR A 610 12.49 -21.21 -25.87
CA THR A 610 12.98 -20.81 -24.54
C THR A 610 14.29 -20.05 -24.58
N ARG A 611 15.21 -20.47 -25.44
CA ARG A 611 16.47 -19.75 -25.65
C ARG A 611 16.26 -18.35 -26.23
N ALA A 612 15.33 -18.23 -27.19
CA ALA A 612 14.97 -16.94 -27.76
C ALA A 612 14.33 -16.00 -26.72
N VAL A 613 13.44 -16.52 -25.89
CA VAL A 613 12.82 -15.77 -24.78
C VAL A 613 13.87 -15.26 -23.82
N ALA A 614 14.79 -16.13 -23.37
CA ALA A 614 15.84 -15.73 -22.43
C ALA A 614 16.79 -14.67 -23.00
N TRP A 615 17.15 -14.76 -24.26
CA TRP A 615 17.95 -13.75 -24.95
C TRP A 615 17.18 -12.46 -25.17
N PHE A 616 15.90 -12.52 -25.50
CA PHE A 616 15.05 -11.35 -25.66
C PHE A 616 15.04 -10.51 -24.39
N PHE A 617 14.72 -11.11 -23.23
CA PHE A 617 14.72 -10.40 -21.95
C PHE A 617 16.10 -9.90 -21.52
N SER A 618 17.16 -10.56 -21.93
CA SER A 618 18.55 -10.11 -21.70
C SER A 618 18.92 -8.87 -22.49
N LEU A 619 18.31 -8.66 -23.68
CA LEU A 619 18.60 -7.54 -24.60
C LEU A 619 17.60 -6.38 -24.47
N TRP A 620 16.38 -6.64 -23.97
CA TRP A 620 15.30 -5.64 -23.96
C TRP A 620 15.66 -4.33 -23.26
N GLY A 621 16.30 -4.41 -22.09
CA GLY A 621 16.70 -3.22 -21.36
C GLY A 621 17.75 -2.39 -22.09
N GLN A 622 18.68 -3.05 -22.76
CA GLN A 622 19.73 -2.39 -23.52
C GLN A 622 19.21 -1.62 -24.74
N LEU A 623 18.09 -2.08 -25.32
CA LEU A 623 17.43 -1.41 -26.44
C LEU A 623 17.09 0.05 -26.13
N TRP A 624 16.65 0.35 -24.91
CA TRP A 624 16.19 1.68 -24.52
C TRP A 624 17.29 2.55 -23.89
N GLN A 625 18.31 1.93 -23.28
CA GLN A 625 19.30 2.64 -22.46
C GLN A 625 20.67 2.75 -23.11
N ARG A 626 21.09 1.73 -23.83
CA ARG A 626 22.39 1.66 -24.50
C ARG A 626 22.23 1.01 -25.87
N PRO A 627 21.50 1.66 -26.78
CA PRO A 627 21.33 1.11 -28.10
C PRO A 627 22.70 0.96 -28.78
N ALA A 628 23.03 -0.27 -29.15
CA ALA A 628 24.31 -0.64 -29.76
C ALA A 628 24.08 -1.65 -30.89
N GLN A 629 25.05 -1.77 -31.84
CA GLN A 629 24.96 -2.72 -32.94
C GLN A 629 24.87 -4.17 -32.46
N GLU A 630 25.44 -4.50 -31.32
CA GLU A 630 25.35 -5.81 -30.67
C GLU A 630 23.93 -6.15 -30.27
N VAL A 631 23.15 -5.17 -29.80
CA VAL A 631 21.72 -5.35 -29.44
C VAL A 631 20.91 -5.65 -30.70
N VAL A 632 21.14 -4.91 -31.79
CA VAL A 632 20.49 -5.13 -33.10
C VAL A 632 20.82 -6.52 -33.65
N ALA A 633 22.08 -6.94 -33.56
CA ALA A 633 22.51 -8.25 -34.00
C ALA A 633 21.89 -9.36 -33.12
N GLY A 634 21.92 -9.22 -31.80
CA GLY A 634 21.33 -10.15 -30.84
C GLY A 634 19.83 -10.33 -31.06
N LEU A 635 19.07 -9.25 -31.25
CA LEU A 635 17.64 -9.32 -31.58
C LEU A 635 17.38 -9.96 -32.94
N GLY A 636 18.31 -9.86 -33.88
CA GLY A 636 18.27 -10.61 -35.14
C GLY A 636 18.37 -12.12 -34.94
N GLU A 637 19.25 -12.56 -34.06
CA GLU A 637 19.37 -13.98 -33.68
C GLU A 637 18.13 -14.46 -32.92
N VAL A 638 17.59 -13.65 -32.00
CA VAL A 638 16.32 -13.94 -31.31
C VAL A 638 15.18 -14.15 -32.32
N THR A 639 15.06 -13.26 -33.32
CA THR A 639 14.08 -13.38 -34.39
C THR A 639 14.21 -14.72 -35.14
N ARG A 640 15.45 -15.11 -35.49
CA ARG A 640 15.73 -16.39 -36.16
C ARG A 640 15.30 -17.57 -35.31
N LEU A 641 15.65 -17.59 -34.02
CA LEU A 641 15.31 -18.68 -33.10
C LEU A 641 13.78 -18.83 -32.91
N PHE A 642 13.04 -17.72 -32.79
CA PHE A 642 11.58 -17.79 -32.75
C PHE A 642 10.97 -18.33 -34.05
N SER A 643 11.46 -17.86 -35.21
CA SER A 643 10.99 -18.41 -36.50
C SER A 643 11.29 -19.90 -36.65
N GLU A 644 12.47 -20.37 -36.24
CA GLU A 644 12.86 -21.79 -36.27
C GLU A 644 12.04 -22.63 -35.29
N SER A 645 11.54 -22.03 -34.19
CA SER A 645 10.62 -22.72 -33.26
C SER A 645 9.16 -22.74 -33.75
N GLY A 646 8.85 -22.04 -34.84
CA GLY A 646 7.51 -21.92 -35.37
C GLY A 646 6.60 -20.89 -34.65
N ASP A 647 7.15 -20.08 -33.75
CA ASP A 647 6.42 -19.00 -33.08
C ASP A 647 6.54 -17.70 -33.92
N GLU A 648 5.64 -17.56 -34.88
CA GLU A 648 5.62 -16.42 -35.80
C GLU A 648 5.24 -15.11 -35.11
N ASP A 649 4.44 -15.16 -34.04
CA ASP A 649 4.08 -13.96 -33.27
C ASP A 649 5.29 -13.41 -32.50
N ALA A 650 5.97 -14.27 -31.75
CA ALA A 650 7.18 -13.88 -31.03
C ALA A 650 8.31 -13.46 -32.01
N ALA A 651 8.43 -14.12 -33.18
CA ALA A 651 9.38 -13.74 -34.22
C ALA A 651 9.08 -12.35 -34.77
N ALA A 652 7.80 -12.03 -35.04
CA ALA A 652 7.40 -10.71 -35.51
C ALA A 652 7.65 -9.62 -34.47
N MET A 653 7.40 -9.92 -33.19
CA MET A 653 7.69 -9.01 -32.06
C MET A 653 9.20 -8.76 -31.91
N ALA A 654 10.03 -9.79 -31.95
CA ALA A 654 11.48 -9.66 -31.88
C ALA A 654 12.05 -8.89 -33.07
N PHE A 655 11.49 -9.11 -34.27
CA PHE A 655 11.83 -8.39 -35.48
C PHE A 655 11.49 -6.89 -35.37
N ALA A 656 10.31 -6.57 -34.85
CA ALA A 656 9.91 -5.18 -34.55
C ALA A 656 10.84 -4.51 -33.53
N ALA A 657 11.20 -5.26 -32.45
CA ALA A 657 12.15 -4.78 -31.44
C ALA A 657 13.53 -4.52 -32.04
N ARG A 658 14.02 -5.37 -32.94
CA ARG A 658 15.27 -5.17 -33.68
C ARG A 658 15.24 -3.89 -34.52
N ALA A 659 14.16 -3.68 -35.27
CA ALA A 659 14.00 -2.49 -36.10
C ALA A 659 13.91 -1.22 -35.25
N THR A 660 13.21 -1.28 -34.12
CA THR A 660 13.16 -0.20 -33.13
C THR A 660 14.54 0.10 -32.54
N ALA A 661 15.33 -0.93 -32.20
CA ALA A 661 16.70 -0.75 -31.70
C ALA A 661 17.58 -0.01 -32.72
N ARG A 662 17.39 -0.28 -34.02
CA ARG A 662 18.11 0.39 -35.09
C ARG A 662 17.83 1.90 -35.18
N VAL A 663 16.58 2.30 -34.91
CA VAL A 663 16.17 3.73 -34.85
C VAL A 663 16.79 4.44 -33.64
N GLN A 664 17.13 3.71 -32.58
CA GLN A 664 17.68 4.27 -31.34
C GLN A 664 19.21 4.46 -31.40
N LEU A 665 19.91 3.90 -32.41
CA LEU A 665 21.33 4.07 -32.55
C LEU A 665 21.71 5.55 -32.67
N PRO A 666 22.92 5.96 -32.24
CA PRO A 666 23.41 7.34 -32.41
C PRO A 666 23.44 7.81 -33.87
N ASP A 667 23.74 6.89 -34.81
CA ASP A 667 23.68 7.11 -36.26
C ASP A 667 22.71 6.06 -36.87
N PRO A 668 21.41 6.36 -36.90
CA PRO A 668 20.39 5.41 -37.32
C PRO A 668 20.35 5.26 -38.84
N ASP A 669 20.37 4.01 -39.32
CA ASP A 669 20.02 3.69 -40.74
C ASP A 669 18.48 3.77 -40.88
N VAL A 670 18.02 5.01 -41.11
CA VAL A 670 16.57 5.36 -41.13
C VAL A 670 15.82 4.63 -42.27
N ASP A 671 16.47 4.46 -43.46
CA ASP A 671 15.85 3.79 -44.59
C ASP A 671 15.61 2.31 -44.31
N ARG A 672 16.59 1.64 -43.78
CA ARG A 672 16.51 0.25 -43.42
C ARG A 672 15.54 0.03 -42.25
N ALA A 673 15.59 0.90 -41.23
CA ALA A 673 14.67 0.84 -40.08
C ALA A 673 13.21 0.98 -40.52
N GLU A 674 12.91 1.93 -41.44
CA GLU A 674 11.55 2.09 -41.97
C GLU A 674 11.09 0.85 -42.72
N SER A 675 11.93 0.30 -43.58
CA SER A 675 11.61 -0.93 -44.33
C SER A 675 11.30 -2.09 -43.41
N GLU A 676 12.17 -2.32 -42.38
CA GLU A 676 11.99 -3.38 -41.40
C GLU A 676 10.75 -3.15 -40.51
N LEU A 677 10.43 -1.92 -40.10
CA LEU A 677 9.23 -1.61 -39.31
C LEU A 677 7.94 -1.78 -40.12
N ASN A 678 7.92 -1.40 -41.39
CA ASN A 678 6.77 -1.62 -42.27
C ASN A 678 6.52 -3.12 -42.47
N GLU A 679 7.58 -3.90 -42.65
CA GLU A 679 7.49 -5.37 -42.71
C GLU A 679 6.95 -5.95 -41.37
N ALA A 680 7.44 -5.46 -40.23
CA ALA A 680 6.95 -5.89 -38.93
C ALA A 680 5.47 -5.59 -38.73
N VAL A 681 5.00 -4.39 -39.10
CA VAL A 681 3.58 -4.03 -39.08
C VAL A 681 2.73 -4.98 -39.92
N ALA A 682 3.19 -5.28 -41.15
CA ALA A 682 2.46 -6.18 -42.06
C ALA A 682 2.36 -7.63 -41.47
N ARG A 683 3.45 -8.13 -40.89
CA ARG A 683 3.48 -9.45 -40.21
C ARG A 683 2.52 -9.48 -39.01
N LEU A 684 2.65 -8.51 -38.10
CA LEU A 684 1.83 -8.40 -36.88
C LEU A 684 0.34 -8.24 -37.20
N HIS A 685 0.01 -7.47 -38.26
CA HIS A 685 -1.35 -7.35 -38.75
C HIS A 685 -1.90 -8.68 -39.28
N THR A 686 -1.10 -9.42 -40.05
CA THR A 686 -1.51 -10.72 -40.62
C THR A 686 -1.72 -11.78 -39.54
N ILE A 687 -0.88 -11.78 -38.50
CA ILE A 687 -0.95 -12.68 -37.33
C ILE A 687 -2.13 -12.34 -36.42
N GLY A 688 -2.63 -11.10 -36.46
CA GLY A 688 -3.69 -10.61 -35.55
C GLY A 688 -3.18 -10.20 -34.19
N ASN A 689 -1.96 -9.58 -34.12
CA ASN A 689 -1.40 -8.99 -32.91
C ASN A 689 -1.55 -7.44 -32.94
N PRO A 690 -2.70 -6.88 -32.56
CA PRO A 690 -2.96 -5.45 -32.62
C PRO A 690 -2.06 -4.65 -31.68
N TRP A 691 -1.68 -5.23 -30.52
CA TRP A 691 -0.77 -4.57 -29.60
C TRP A 691 0.62 -4.36 -30.20
N GLY A 692 1.19 -5.41 -30.78
CA GLY A 692 2.48 -5.35 -31.46
C GLY A 692 2.44 -4.40 -32.66
N GLU A 693 1.35 -4.41 -33.45
CA GLU A 693 1.14 -3.48 -34.56
C GLU A 693 1.15 -2.02 -34.06
N ALA A 694 0.39 -1.70 -33.02
CA ALA A 694 0.28 -0.34 -32.49
C ALA A 694 1.64 0.19 -31.98
N ILE A 695 2.37 -0.59 -31.20
CA ILE A 695 3.72 -0.21 -30.69
C ILE A 695 4.73 -0.03 -31.85
N THR A 696 4.68 -0.89 -32.86
CA THR A 696 5.57 -0.78 -34.03
C THR A 696 5.24 0.48 -34.84
N ARG A 697 3.98 0.88 -34.94
CA ARG A 697 3.57 2.14 -35.60
C ARG A 697 4.05 3.38 -34.86
N VAL A 698 4.18 3.34 -33.52
CA VAL A 698 4.81 4.43 -32.75
C VAL A 698 6.27 4.62 -33.21
N SER A 699 7.00 3.53 -33.42
CA SER A 699 8.38 3.57 -33.92
C SER A 699 8.45 4.11 -35.37
N LEU A 700 7.48 3.78 -36.23
CA LEU A 700 7.35 4.37 -37.57
C LEU A 700 7.07 5.89 -37.51
N GLY A 701 6.24 6.34 -36.60
CA GLY A 701 6.01 7.77 -36.36
C GLY A 701 7.33 8.50 -36.03
N ARG A 702 8.21 7.88 -35.24
CA ARG A 702 9.55 8.42 -34.96
C ARG A 702 10.45 8.45 -36.21
N VAL A 703 10.44 7.40 -37.00
CA VAL A 703 11.21 7.36 -38.28
C VAL A 703 10.76 8.47 -39.22
N ALA A 704 9.45 8.64 -39.42
CA ALA A 704 8.89 9.70 -40.26
C ALA A 704 9.29 11.10 -39.72
N TRP A 705 9.29 11.31 -38.41
CA TRP A 705 9.76 12.55 -37.80
C TRP A 705 11.26 12.80 -38.07
N LEU A 706 12.12 11.79 -37.89
CA LEU A 706 13.55 11.91 -38.22
C LEU A 706 13.82 12.28 -39.66
N ARG A 707 12.89 11.92 -40.58
CA ARG A 707 12.90 12.34 -41.98
C ARG A 707 12.31 13.74 -42.24
N GLY A 708 11.77 14.38 -41.21
CA GLY A 708 11.12 15.68 -41.30
C GLY A 708 9.69 15.64 -41.85
N SER A 709 9.07 14.45 -42.02
CA SER A 709 7.68 14.30 -42.49
C SER A 709 6.74 14.23 -41.28
N ILE A 710 6.28 15.40 -40.81
CA ILE A 710 5.38 15.52 -39.65
C ILE A 710 4.01 14.87 -39.95
N ASP A 711 3.48 15.02 -41.16
CA ASP A 711 2.15 14.50 -41.53
C ASP A 711 2.16 12.95 -41.57
N ASP A 712 3.19 12.32 -42.10
CA ASP A 712 3.32 10.86 -42.12
C ASP A 712 3.52 10.34 -40.67
N ALA A 713 4.31 11.05 -39.84
CA ALA A 713 4.49 10.72 -38.45
C ALA A 713 3.15 10.75 -37.69
N LEU A 714 2.34 11.80 -37.90
CA LEU A 714 1.02 11.89 -37.30
C LEU A 714 0.08 10.79 -37.78
N ALA A 715 0.10 10.43 -39.07
CA ALA A 715 -0.73 9.35 -39.62
C ALA A 715 -0.42 7.99 -38.96
N HIS A 716 0.89 7.67 -38.74
CA HIS A 716 1.28 6.45 -38.02
C HIS A 716 0.79 6.45 -36.57
N LEU A 717 0.93 7.58 -35.86
CA LEU A 717 0.50 7.70 -34.45
C LEU A 717 -1.02 7.66 -34.30
N GLU A 718 -1.76 8.28 -35.22
CA GLU A 718 -3.23 8.20 -35.26
C GLU A 718 -3.73 6.78 -35.46
N ARG A 719 -3.08 6.03 -36.33
CA ARG A 719 -3.44 4.62 -36.52
C ARG A 719 -3.08 3.78 -35.28
N ALA A 720 -1.94 4.05 -34.64
CA ALA A 720 -1.58 3.41 -33.37
C ALA A 720 -2.60 3.71 -32.26
N THR A 721 -3.01 4.97 -32.11
CA THR A 721 -4.06 5.40 -31.18
C THR A 721 -5.39 4.70 -31.45
N ALA A 722 -5.82 4.62 -32.72
CA ALA A 722 -7.08 3.97 -33.11
C ALA A 722 -7.07 2.46 -32.76
N ILE A 723 -5.98 1.75 -33.06
CA ILE A 723 -5.84 0.33 -32.70
C ILE A 723 -5.90 0.14 -31.17
N ALA A 724 -5.23 1.01 -30.43
CA ALA A 724 -5.23 0.95 -28.96
C ALA A 724 -6.63 1.28 -28.39
N GLU A 725 -7.37 2.21 -28.97
CA GLU A 725 -8.76 2.54 -28.58
C GLU A 725 -9.71 1.37 -28.87
N GLU A 726 -9.63 0.75 -30.04
CA GLU A 726 -10.41 -0.45 -30.41
C GLU A 726 -10.17 -1.60 -29.42
N GLY A 727 -8.92 -1.77 -28.96
CA GLY A 727 -8.52 -2.78 -27.97
C GLY A 727 -8.74 -2.39 -26.50
N GLY A 728 -9.15 -1.16 -26.20
CA GLY A 728 -9.23 -0.63 -24.83
C GLY A 728 -7.88 -0.47 -24.14
N ASP A 729 -6.79 -0.37 -24.89
CA ASP A 729 -5.41 -0.30 -24.45
C ASP A 729 -4.98 1.13 -24.07
N LEU A 730 -5.25 1.54 -22.84
CA LEU A 730 -4.88 2.87 -22.34
C LEU A 730 -3.36 3.10 -22.32
N PHE A 731 -2.56 2.06 -22.11
CA PHE A 731 -1.10 2.17 -22.00
C PHE A 731 -0.46 2.52 -23.35
N THR A 732 -0.73 1.71 -24.39
CA THR A 732 -0.24 1.98 -25.75
C THR A 732 -0.80 3.28 -26.30
N ARG A 733 -2.09 3.58 -26.01
CA ARG A 733 -2.70 4.86 -26.38
C ARG A 733 -1.95 6.04 -25.78
N SER A 734 -1.61 5.99 -24.47
CA SER A 734 -0.90 7.08 -23.81
C SER A 734 0.50 7.31 -24.41
N ILE A 735 1.18 6.23 -24.83
CA ILE A 735 2.48 6.33 -25.52
C ILE A 735 2.33 7.00 -26.89
N ALA A 736 1.36 6.54 -27.70
CA ALA A 736 1.11 7.09 -29.04
C ALA A 736 0.66 8.55 -28.96
N ASP A 737 -0.28 8.87 -28.08
CA ASP A 737 -0.79 10.21 -27.86
C ASP A 737 0.29 11.18 -27.36
N ASN A 738 1.18 10.75 -26.49
CA ASN A 738 2.28 11.60 -26.05
C ASN A 738 3.19 12.00 -27.21
N GLN A 739 3.53 11.08 -28.12
CA GLN A 739 4.30 11.40 -29.31
C GLN A 739 3.51 12.28 -30.28
N LYS A 740 2.21 12.00 -30.48
CA LYS A 740 1.29 12.80 -31.29
C LYS A 740 1.21 14.24 -30.77
N GLY A 741 1.00 14.44 -29.48
CA GLY A 741 0.93 15.76 -28.86
C GLY A 741 2.19 16.61 -29.11
N ARG A 742 3.37 15.98 -29.02
CA ARG A 742 4.66 16.65 -29.33
C ARG A 742 4.74 17.14 -30.78
N LEU A 743 4.35 16.29 -31.73
CA LEU A 743 4.33 16.68 -33.15
C LEU A 743 3.31 17.77 -33.43
N LEU A 744 2.16 17.76 -32.73
CA LEU A 744 1.16 18.81 -32.82
C LEU A 744 1.68 20.17 -32.33
N ILE A 745 2.50 20.20 -31.26
CA ILE A 745 3.19 21.43 -30.83
C ILE A 745 4.14 21.93 -31.92
N VAL A 746 4.96 21.04 -32.48
CA VAL A 746 5.90 21.41 -33.59
C VAL A 746 5.14 21.95 -34.82
N ARG A 747 3.98 21.38 -35.14
CA ARG A 747 3.10 21.83 -36.22
C ARG A 747 2.37 23.16 -35.91
N GLY A 748 2.33 23.61 -34.66
CA GLY A 748 1.61 24.78 -34.19
C GLY A 748 0.14 24.55 -33.86
N SER A 749 -0.33 23.30 -33.82
CA SER A 749 -1.72 22.91 -33.48
C SER A 749 -1.92 22.81 -31.97
N VAL A 750 -1.73 23.91 -31.23
CA VAL A 750 -1.64 23.96 -29.78
C VAL A 750 -2.92 23.43 -29.08
N ASP A 751 -4.11 23.80 -29.54
CA ASP A 751 -5.37 23.39 -28.93
C ASP A 751 -5.66 21.89 -29.12
N GLU A 752 -5.17 21.28 -30.18
CA GLU A 752 -5.26 19.85 -30.42
C GLU A 752 -4.24 19.11 -29.53
N ALA A 753 -3.03 19.64 -29.44
CA ALA A 753 -2.01 19.11 -28.53
C ALA A 753 -2.47 19.08 -27.08
N GLU A 754 -3.12 20.15 -26.60
CA GLU A 754 -3.69 20.19 -25.24
C GLU A 754 -4.68 19.05 -25.01
N ARG A 755 -5.67 18.87 -25.90
CA ARG A 755 -6.65 17.77 -25.76
C ARG A 755 -5.99 16.40 -25.68
N VAL A 756 -4.93 16.20 -26.47
CA VAL A 756 -4.17 14.94 -26.48
C VAL A 756 -3.40 14.76 -25.16
N PHE A 757 -2.69 15.78 -24.67
CA PHE A 757 -1.93 15.67 -23.43
C PHE A 757 -2.82 15.56 -22.18
N VAL A 758 -3.97 16.24 -22.15
CA VAL A 758 -4.98 16.06 -21.08
C VAL A 758 -5.44 14.59 -21.06
N ARG A 759 -5.73 13.98 -22.19
CA ARG A 759 -6.10 12.56 -22.28
C ARG A 759 -4.96 11.65 -21.83
N THR A 760 -3.73 11.89 -22.28
CA THR A 760 -2.53 11.15 -21.86
C THR A 760 -2.37 11.19 -20.35
N LEU A 761 -2.54 12.36 -19.73
CA LEU A 761 -2.44 12.53 -18.29
C LEU A 761 -3.53 11.71 -17.55
N LEU A 762 -4.79 11.84 -17.96
CA LEU A 762 -5.91 11.10 -17.37
C LEU A 762 -5.77 9.58 -17.51
N ASP A 763 -5.31 9.07 -18.66
CA ASP A 763 -5.08 7.64 -18.87
C ASP A 763 -3.93 7.12 -18.01
N SER A 764 -2.85 7.90 -17.88
CA SER A 764 -1.72 7.59 -17.01
C SER A 764 -2.13 7.52 -15.54
N LEU A 765 -2.99 8.44 -15.09
CA LEU A 765 -3.56 8.38 -13.73
C LEU A 765 -4.40 7.09 -13.52
N ARG A 766 -5.27 6.72 -14.48
CA ARG A 766 -6.06 5.48 -14.40
C ARG A 766 -5.20 4.22 -14.32
N LEU A 767 -4.06 4.24 -14.98
CA LEU A 767 -3.08 3.15 -14.98
C LEU A 767 -2.14 3.16 -13.76
N ARG A 768 -2.26 4.15 -12.87
CA ARG A 768 -1.29 4.42 -11.78
C ARG A 768 0.15 4.53 -12.32
N HIS A 769 0.30 5.15 -13.50
CA HIS A 769 1.53 5.24 -14.26
C HIS A 769 2.14 6.64 -14.11
N GLU A 770 2.92 6.86 -13.04
CA GLU A 770 3.51 8.17 -12.72
C GLU A 770 4.43 8.71 -13.81
N GLU A 771 5.22 7.85 -14.48
CA GLU A 771 6.05 8.26 -15.62
C GLU A 771 5.21 8.83 -16.76
N GLY A 772 4.10 8.16 -17.10
CA GLY A 772 3.17 8.66 -18.12
C GLY A 772 2.50 9.97 -17.68
N ALA A 773 2.23 10.15 -16.37
CA ALA A 773 1.74 11.42 -15.85
C ALA A 773 2.78 12.55 -16.01
N ALA A 774 4.06 12.28 -15.75
CA ALA A 774 5.13 13.25 -16.01
C ALA A 774 5.20 13.65 -17.49
N TYR A 775 5.09 12.68 -18.40
CA TYR A 775 5.03 13.00 -19.86
C TYR A 775 3.82 13.85 -20.23
N GLY A 776 2.66 13.61 -19.61
CA GLY A 776 1.47 14.45 -19.80
C GLY A 776 1.68 15.89 -19.33
N LEU A 777 2.29 16.07 -18.14
CA LEU A 777 2.62 17.39 -17.59
C LEU A 777 3.66 18.13 -18.45
N GLU A 778 4.69 17.45 -18.96
CA GLU A 778 5.66 18.02 -19.90
C GLU A 778 5.00 18.49 -21.21
N GLY A 779 4.04 17.71 -21.71
CA GLY A 779 3.26 18.11 -22.87
C GLY A 779 2.43 19.36 -22.59
N LEU A 780 1.78 19.44 -21.43
CA LEU A 780 1.01 20.62 -21.00
C LEU A 780 1.91 21.82 -20.68
N CYS A 781 3.16 21.59 -20.22
CA CYS A 781 4.19 22.64 -20.14
C CYS A 781 4.46 23.26 -21.52
N ALA A 782 4.64 22.43 -22.56
CA ALA A 782 4.84 22.94 -23.93
C ALA A 782 3.63 23.72 -24.45
N VAL A 783 2.42 23.29 -24.12
CA VAL A 783 1.16 24.00 -24.45
C VAL A 783 1.13 25.37 -23.76
N ALA A 784 1.40 25.42 -22.44
CA ALA A 784 1.44 26.68 -21.67
C ALA A 784 2.49 27.65 -22.21
N ALA A 785 3.70 27.15 -22.54
CA ALA A 785 4.74 27.95 -23.18
C ALA A 785 4.29 28.53 -24.52
N ALA A 786 3.66 27.72 -25.37
CA ALA A 786 3.14 28.16 -26.68
C ALA A 786 2.00 29.20 -26.58
N ARG A 787 1.22 29.17 -25.49
CA ARG A 787 0.18 30.17 -25.19
C ARG A 787 0.69 31.45 -24.53
N GLY A 788 1.98 31.53 -24.20
CA GLY A 788 2.55 32.70 -23.53
C GLY A 788 2.22 32.73 -22.02
N GLU A 789 2.13 31.58 -21.38
CA GLU A 789 1.90 31.38 -19.95
C GLU A 789 3.18 30.87 -19.24
N PRO A 790 4.27 31.69 -19.18
CA PRO A 790 5.61 31.22 -18.79
C PRO A 790 5.68 30.72 -17.34
N ARG A 791 4.88 31.28 -16.42
CA ARG A 791 4.81 30.84 -15.03
C ARG A 791 4.21 29.44 -14.91
N LEU A 792 3.11 29.18 -15.62
CA LEU A 792 2.49 27.86 -15.65
C LEU A 792 3.43 26.82 -16.31
N ALA A 793 4.10 27.19 -17.41
CA ALA A 793 5.07 26.33 -18.08
C ALA A 793 6.21 25.93 -17.14
N GLY A 794 6.78 26.88 -16.39
CA GLY A 794 7.81 26.62 -15.38
C GLY A 794 7.33 25.66 -14.28
N ALA A 795 6.13 25.89 -13.75
CA ALA A 795 5.57 25.06 -12.69
C ALA A 795 5.33 23.61 -13.15
N LEU A 796 4.76 23.41 -14.33
CA LEU A 796 4.51 22.06 -14.87
C LEU A 796 5.81 21.33 -15.22
N SER A 797 6.83 22.04 -15.73
CA SER A 797 8.16 21.47 -16.00
C SER A 797 8.85 21.00 -14.73
N ALA A 798 8.89 21.84 -13.68
CA ALA A 798 9.51 21.48 -12.42
C ALA A 798 8.78 20.32 -11.72
N ALA A 799 7.44 20.32 -11.71
CA ALA A 799 6.64 19.22 -11.18
C ALA A 799 6.89 17.91 -11.95
N ALA A 800 6.91 17.94 -13.28
CA ALA A 800 7.23 16.78 -14.11
C ALA A 800 8.65 16.25 -13.85
N THR A 801 9.62 17.15 -13.71
CA THR A 801 11.02 16.82 -13.38
C THR A 801 11.09 16.16 -11.99
N ALA A 802 10.39 16.69 -10.98
CA ALA A 802 10.32 16.10 -9.65
C ALA A 802 9.72 14.68 -9.68
N ILE A 803 8.65 14.47 -10.48
CA ILE A 803 8.06 13.13 -10.68
C ILE A 803 9.06 12.20 -11.37
N ARG A 804 9.74 12.64 -12.43
CA ARG A 804 10.74 11.82 -13.13
C ARG A 804 11.90 11.41 -12.23
N HIS A 805 12.43 12.34 -11.45
CA HIS A 805 13.49 12.04 -10.49
C HIS A 805 13.01 11.01 -9.46
N ARG A 806 11.79 11.15 -8.99
CA ARG A 806 11.16 10.21 -8.05
C ARG A 806 11.02 8.81 -8.65
N VAL A 807 10.57 8.71 -9.91
CA VAL A 807 10.36 7.44 -10.62
C VAL A 807 11.66 6.87 -11.19
N GLY A 808 12.75 7.64 -11.16
CA GLY A 808 14.07 7.21 -11.67
C GLY A 808 14.15 7.12 -13.19
N VAL A 809 13.33 7.91 -13.92
CA VAL A 809 13.34 7.95 -15.38
C VAL A 809 14.23 9.10 -15.86
N PHE A 810 15.12 8.81 -16.81
CA PHE A 810 16.05 9.79 -17.39
C PHE A 810 15.46 10.49 -18.60
N ASP A 811 15.91 11.75 -18.82
CA ASP A 811 15.74 12.44 -20.08
C ASP A 811 16.49 11.70 -21.18
N VAL A 812 15.74 11.13 -22.12
CA VAL A 812 16.34 10.77 -23.39
C VAL A 812 16.35 12.06 -24.21
N GLU A 813 17.55 12.59 -24.54
CA GLU A 813 17.73 13.83 -25.32
C GLU A 813 16.84 13.93 -26.55
N ALA A 814 16.41 12.79 -27.08
CA ALA A 814 15.52 12.69 -28.25
C ALA A 814 14.03 13.06 -27.98
N PHE A 815 13.65 13.39 -26.76
CA PHE A 815 12.23 13.67 -26.38
C PHE A 815 12.02 15.07 -25.77
N THR A 816 12.86 16.05 -26.08
CA THR A 816 12.95 17.36 -25.43
C THR A 816 12.10 18.49 -26.05
N VAL A 817 10.98 18.20 -26.73
CA VAL A 817 10.12 19.27 -27.32
C VAL A 817 9.67 20.26 -26.26
N HIS A 818 9.33 19.79 -25.06
CA HIS A 818 8.96 20.66 -23.95
C HIS A 818 10.10 21.56 -23.48
N SER A 819 11.35 21.06 -23.48
CA SER A 819 12.53 21.84 -23.11
C SER A 819 12.76 22.99 -24.10
N LEU A 820 12.64 22.74 -25.40
CA LEU A 820 12.74 23.79 -26.41
C LEU A 820 11.65 24.88 -26.26
N SER A 821 10.40 24.45 -25.94
CA SER A 821 9.29 25.37 -25.70
C SER A 821 9.51 26.20 -24.44
N LEU A 822 10.02 25.57 -23.38
CA LEU A 822 10.34 26.23 -22.11
C LEU A 822 11.52 27.18 -22.25
N ASP A 823 12.56 26.82 -23.02
CA ASP A 823 13.71 27.69 -23.28
C ASP A 823 13.30 28.94 -24.07
N ALA A 824 12.40 28.80 -25.02
CA ALA A 824 11.83 29.95 -25.71
C ALA A 824 11.01 30.86 -24.75
N ALA A 825 10.22 30.27 -23.84
CA ALA A 825 9.52 31.03 -22.80
C ALA A 825 10.50 31.69 -21.82
N ARG A 826 11.57 31.00 -21.43
CA ARG A 826 12.62 31.51 -20.54
C ARG A 826 13.39 32.69 -21.18
N ALA A 827 13.64 32.64 -22.48
CA ALA A 827 14.28 33.72 -23.20
C ALA A 827 13.42 35.00 -23.22
N THR A 828 12.09 34.89 -23.20
CA THR A 828 11.15 36.01 -23.22
C THR A 828 10.73 36.52 -21.84
N ALA A 829 10.61 35.66 -20.86
CA ALA A 829 10.11 35.95 -19.51
C ALA A 829 10.82 35.15 -18.40
N PRO A 830 12.16 35.34 -18.20
CA PRO A 830 12.98 34.50 -17.33
C PRO A 830 12.53 34.50 -15.87
N GLN A 831 12.06 35.64 -15.35
CA GLN A 831 11.60 35.74 -13.97
C GLN A 831 10.31 34.95 -13.72
N LEU A 832 9.36 35.02 -14.66
CA LEU A 832 8.09 34.29 -14.55
C LEU A 832 8.29 32.79 -14.65
N VAL A 833 9.21 32.31 -15.49
CA VAL A 833 9.58 30.90 -15.56
C VAL A 833 10.20 30.45 -14.25
N ALA A 834 11.16 31.20 -13.69
CA ALA A 834 11.81 30.88 -12.42
C ALA A 834 10.83 30.87 -11.22
N GLU A 835 9.88 31.81 -11.16
CA GLU A 835 8.80 31.80 -10.17
C GLU A 835 7.91 30.55 -10.31
N GLY A 836 7.64 30.15 -11.55
CA GLY A 836 6.90 28.91 -11.84
C GLY A 836 7.67 27.68 -11.39
N GLU A 837 8.95 27.57 -11.72
CA GLU A 837 9.81 26.46 -11.34
C GLU A 837 9.87 26.29 -9.82
N ALA A 838 10.07 27.40 -9.09
CA ALA A 838 10.05 27.39 -7.62
C ALA A 838 8.69 26.92 -7.04
N LEU A 839 7.57 27.28 -7.70
CA LEU A 839 6.26 26.77 -7.33
C LEU A 839 6.14 25.27 -7.61
N GLY A 840 6.60 24.83 -8.78
CA GLY A 840 6.46 23.44 -9.26
C GLY A 840 7.29 22.41 -8.49
N GLU A 841 8.46 22.82 -7.95
CA GLU A 841 9.34 21.96 -7.13
C GLU A 841 8.65 21.43 -5.87
N GLY A 842 7.69 22.19 -5.31
CA GLY A 842 6.95 21.84 -4.11
C GLY A 842 5.62 21.11 -4.36
N LEU A 843 5.18 20.95 -5.61
CA LEU A 843 3.86 20.37 -5.89
C LEU A 843 3.84 18.83 -5.77
N THR A 844 2.79 18.32 -5.11
CA THR A 844 2.42 16.90 -5.21
C THR A 844 1.91 16.58 -6.61
N LEU A 845 1.85 15.29 -6.97
CA LEU A 845 1.23 14.87 -8.23
C LEU A 845 -0.22 15.38 -8.35
N ALA A 846 -0.99 15.33 -7.26
CA ALA A 846 -2.38 15.78 -7.25
C ALA A 846 -2.48 17.30 -7.50
N GLU A 847 -1.63 18.10 -6.88
CA GLU A 847 -1.59 19.56 -7.06
C GLU A 847 -1.10 19.94 -8.46
N ALA A 848 -0.06 19.27 -8.96
CA ALA A 848 0.42 19.48 -10.35
C ALA A 848 -0.66 19.15 -11.39
N VAL A 849 -1.40 18.05 -11.19
CA VAL A 849 -2.54 17.66 -12.02
C VAL A 849 -3.67 18.66 -11.92
N ALA A 850 -4.00 19.14 -10.70
CA ALA A 850 -5.02 20.16 -10.51
C ALA A 850 -4.65 21.50 -11.12
N LEU A 851 -3.37 21.85 -11.14
CA LEU A 851 -2.85 23.07 -11.82
C LEU A 851 -2.89 22.92 -13.34
N ALA A 852 -2.62 21.72 -13.87
CA ALA A 852 -2.50 21.45 -15.28
C ALA A 852 -3.85 21.30 -16.00
N LEU A 853 -4.90 20.82 -15.29
CA LEU A 853 -6.17 20.44 -15.94
C LEU A 853 -7.26 21.52 -15.80
N PRO A 854 -8.01 21.79 -16.88
CA PRO A 854 -9.23 22.58 -16.82
C PRO A 854 -10.38 21.78 -16.17
N GLU A 855 -11.47 22.46 -15.79
CA GLU A 855 -12.72 21.79 -15.44
C GLU A 855 -13.45 21.36 -16.75
N PRO A 856 -14.09 20.15 -16.80
CA PRO A 856 -14.35 19.20 -15.69
C PRO A 856 -13.26 18.10 -15.52
N GLU A 857 -12.16 18.14 -16.27
CA GLU A 857 -11.11 17.12 -16.26
C GLU A 857 -10.40 17.07 -14.91
N ARG A 858 -10.26 18.21 -14.24
CA ARG A 858 -9.69 18.32 -12.89
C ARG A 858 -10.48 17.50 -11.88
N THR A 859 -11.81 17.61 -11.89
CA THR A 859 -12.68 16.82 -11.00
C THR A 859 -12.52 15.32 -11.27
N ARG A 860 -12.48 14.89 -12.55
CA ARG A 860 -12.25 13.48 -12.91
C ARG A 860 -10.89 12.96 -12.45
N ALA A 861 -9.85 13.77 -12.58
CA ALA A 861 -8.50 13.40 -12.12
C ALA A 861 -8.45 13.26 -10.59
N ALA A 862 -9.10 14.16 -9.85
CA ALA A 862 -9.20 14.08 -8.39
C ALA A 862 -9.90 12.79 -7.91
N GLU A 863 -10.99 12.38 -8.58
CA GLU A 863 -11.68 11.11 -8.28
C GLU A 863 -10.79 9.87 -8.51
N VAL A 864 -9.94 9.93 -9.55
CA VAL A 864 -8.99 8.83 -9.84
C VAL A 864 -7.88 8.81 -8.79
N LEU A 865 -7.29 9.97 -8.47
CA LEU A 865 -6.20 10.08 -7.50
C LEU A 865 -6.63 9.71 -6.07
N ALA A 866 -7.89 9.95 -5.70
CA ALA A 866 -8.45 9.53 -4.41
C ALA A 866 -8.46 7.99 -4.22
N ARG A 867 -8.31 7.22 -5.31
CA ARG A 867 -8.25 5.75 -5.30
C ARG A 867 -6.81 5.19 -5.37
N TRP A 868 -5.81 6.06 -5.49
CA TRP A 868 -4.38 5.66 -5.47
C TRP A 868 -3.93 5.34 -4.04
#